data_f026433c6332beedbe32b9df100353c9
#
_entry.id   f026433c6332beedbe32b9df100353c9
#
_cell.length_a   1.000
_cell.length_b   1.000
_cell.length_c   1.000
_cell.angle_alpha   90.00
_cell.angle_beta   90.00
_cell.angle_gamma   90.00
#
_symmetry.space_group_name_H-M   'P 1'
#
loop_
_entity.id
_entity.type
_entity.pdbx_description
1 polymer ?
#
loop_
_entity_poly.entity_id
_entity_poly.type
_entity_poly.pdbx_seq_one_letter_code
_entity_poly.pdbx_strand_id
1 'polypeptide(L)'
;MTNHRLQALLKPSSIAILGASQKSGSVGNEVIKNLLRGGFEGEIFGVNPGYDEVEGILCYPSLAQLPKSPQHVIFAINDHRIEAALDEVVSLGIPACTIFSALIISDDSTPNLKQRIAKKTQDAGLLVAGANGMGFYNVRDRVLAGGFDTRDHPYPGNVTLISQSGAGMSGIVDCERRIQFNFAVSSGYELTVSMEDYLDYALDLPETRVVGLFLETSRHPEKLIKAFKKANQRGIPIVVLKVGRTDLAAELAVSHSGALAGSDRCYQAVFDYYGVQRVSDMDELATALVMFAQPHEAASGGLVCLHDSGGERQLIIDLADGLKVPLTEVEESTSARLSEMLDPGLPAVNPLDAWGAGGPNASATMASCFSILLTDSGAAMGAVVHDRGPNSEIYSSYLDYLEKAQRASGKPVFLVANRQGSGADELAISSTYQGLPVIDGVTQFLVGARCLLAYRDFQQRAVMKCDVTDQQKVDYWKRQLQDCDYVSESLASELLRDFGIPMIQSLEVSSLDELQTAVLNVGFPLVLKTAVQGIDHKTEVGGVILNISDQPQLQDAYEDLLQRLGPAVTVAPMADNKGAEMILGVSRDEQFGPTVVVGFGGIYAEILSDVAVMLPPFDSAEVKRVLKSLSMYPLLEGVRGGSPLDIDSYCDVAAKMSAIALALSDSVVEIDINPVRLGVKGCIGLDALVVQEQKN
;
A
#
# COMPACT_ATOMS: atom_id res chain seq x y z
N MET A 1 -16.66 8.30 25.13
CA MET A 1 -15.99 8.56 23.83
C MET A 1 -15.07 9.75 24.04
N THR A 2 -13.77 9.57 23.90
CA THR A 2 -12.80 10.68 23.95
C THR A 2 -13.08 11.60 22.79
N ASN A 3 -13.15 12.91 23.05
CA ASN A 3 -13.40 13.95 22.04
C ASN A 3 -12.23 13.92 21.02
N HIS A 4 -12.46 13.40 19.82
CA HIS A 4 -11.43 13.41 18.77
C HIS A 4 -11.12 14.85 18.34
N ARG A 5 -9.86 15.16 18.02
CA ARG A 5 -9.38 16.50 17.58
C ARG A 5 -10.25 17.09 16.45
N LEU A 6 -10.69 16.26 15.50
CA LEU A 6 -11.45 16.70 14.32
C LEU A 6 -12.96 16.91 14.58
N GLN A 7 -13.44 16.81 15.81
CA GLN A 7 -14.88 16.88 16.08
C GLN A 7 -15.50 18.20 15.63
N ALA A 8 -14.85 19.33 15.89
CA ALA A 8 -15.34 20.65 15.48
C ALA A 8 -15.44 20.80 13.96
N LEU A 9 -14.59 20.11 13.20
CA LEU A 9 -14.59 20.08 11.74
C LEU A 9 -15.65 19.13 11.18
N LEU A 10 -15.70 17.89 11.69
CA LEU A 10 -16.45 16.79 11.06
C LEU A 10 -17.83 16.58 11.66
N LYS A 11 -18.08 17.08 12.88
CA LYS A 11 -19.36 16.98 13.58
C LYS A 11 -19.70 18.29 14.30
N PRO A 12 -19.73 19.44 13.58
CA PRO A 12 -20.05 20.73 14.17
C PRO A 12 -21.52 20.78 14.58
N SER A 13 -21.85 21.56 15.61
CA SER A 13 -23.24 21.88 15.99
C SER A 13 -23.81 23.06 15.20
N SER A 14 -22.95 23.82 14.52
CA SER A 14 -23.35 24.95 13.67
C SER A 14 -22.35 25.20 12.54
N ILE A 15 -22.88 25.52 11.35
CA ILE A 15 -22.09 25.77 10.13
C ILE A 15 -22.51 27.12 9.53
N ALA A 16 -21.54 27.98 9.19
CA ALA A 16 -21.77 29.15 8.39
C ALA A 16 -21.21 28.98 6.98
N ILE A 17 -22.01 29.30 5.96
CA ILE A 17 -21.61 29.25 4.55
C ILE A 17 -21.29 30.67 4.07
N LEU A 18 -20.01 31.03 4.01
CA LEU A 18 -19.54 32.31 3.51
C LEU A 18 -19.55 32.30 1.98
N GLY A 19 -20.45 33.05 1.39
CA GLY A 19 -20.76 33.02 -0.02
C GLY A 19 -21.99 32.19 -0.36
N ALA A 20 -22.95 32.08 0.57
CA ALA A 20 -24.26 31.49 0.31
C ALA A 20 -24.89 32.16 -0.93
N SER A 21 -25.53 31.40 -1.83
CA SER A 21 -25.98 31.89 -3.13
C SER A 21 -27.27 31.21 -3.58
N GLN A 22 -28.19 31.96 -4.16
CA GLN A 22 -29.39 31.43 -4.83
C GLN A 22 -29.07 30.85 -6.21
N LYS A 23 -27.86 31.08 -6.74
CA LYS A 23 -27.46 30.58 -8.05
C LYS A 23 -27.24 29.08 -7.98
N SER A 24 -28.13 28.30 -8.61
CA SER A 24 -28.01 26.84 -8.74
C SER A 24 -26.67 26.42 -9.35
N GLY A 25 -26.06 25.37 -8.83
CA GLY A 25 -24.76 24.86 -9.25
C GLY A 25 -23.55 25.66 -8.73
N SER A 26 -23.77 26.75 -7.97
CA SER A 26 -22.67 27.41 -7.26
C SER A 26 -22.32 26.65 -5.98
N VAL A 27 -21.04 26.67 -5.59
CA VAL A 27 -20.54 26.00 -4.38
C VAL A 27 -21.39 26.36 -3.15
N GLY A 28 -21.72 27.65 -2.95
CA GLY A 28 -22.50 28.09 -1.80
C GLY A 28 -23.97 27.62 -1.81
N ASN A 29 -24.55 27.36 -2.98
CA ASN A 29 -25.88 26.74 -3.11
C ASN A 29 -25.82 25.24 -2.86
N GLU A 30 -24.87 24.55 -3.50
CA GLU A 30 -24.77 23.08 -3.39
C GLU A 30 -24.43 22.62 -1.97
N VAL A 31 -23.57 23.35 -1.24
CA VAL A 31 -23.29 23.06 0.17
C VAL A 31 -24.57 23.09 1.03
N ILE A 32 -25.40 24.16 0.84
CA ILE A 32 -26.65 24.29 1.60
C ILE A 32 -27.59 23.14 1.27
N LYS A 33 -27.76 22.83 -0.02
CA LYS A 33 -28.61 21.71 -0.47
C LYS A 33 -28.12 20.37 0.09
N ASN A 34 -26.82 20.11 0.07
CA ASN A 34 -26.22 18.88 0.58
C ASN A 34 -26.43 18.74 2.09
N LEU A 35 -26.24 19.81 2.87
CA LEU A 35 -26.50 19.80 4.31
C LEU A 35 -27.99 19.51 4.63
N LEU A 36 -28.91 20.19 3.91
CA LEU A 36 -30.36 19.98 4.07
C LEU A 36 -30.77 18.54 3.66
N ARG A 37 -30.32 18.07 2.50
CA ARG A 37 -30.56 16.72 1.99
C ARG A 37 -30.00 15.64 2.90
N GLY A 38 -28.80 15.87 3.47
CA GLY A 38 -28.20 14.98 4.46
C GLY A 38 -28.93 14.95 5.81
N GLY A 39 -29.85 15.89 6.04
CA GLY A 39 -30.59 16.01 7.30
C GLY A 39 -29.73 16.53 8.45
N PHE A 40 -28.85 17.48 8.19
CA PHE A 40 -28.04 18.10 9.23
C PHE A 40 -28.91 18.70 10.33
N GLU A 41 -28.70 18.26 11.56
CA GLU A 41 -29.52 18.63 12.73
C GLU A 41 -29.03 19.90 13.44
N GLY A 42 -27.83 20.40 13.06
CA GLY A 42 -27.27 21.64 13.59
C GLY A 42 -27.82 22.89 12.93
N GLU A 43 -27.37 24.06 13.37
CA GLU A 43 -27.78 25.34 12.77
C GLU A 43 -26.93 25.66 11.54
N ILE A 44 -27.61 26.12 10.48
CA ILE A 44 -27.00 26.57 9.25
C ILE A 44 -27.21 28.10 9.13
N PHE A 45 -26.13 28.84 8.88
CA PHE A 45 -26.16 30.28 8.64
C PHE A 45 -25.64 30.59 7.25
N GLY A 46 -26.43 31.29 6.44
CA GLY A 46 -25.92 31.92 5.21
C GLY A 46 -25.15 33.20 5.54
N VAL A 47 -24.04 33.44 4.84
CA VAL A 47 -23.33 34.73 4.93
C VAL A 47 -23.16 35.29 3.54
N ASN A 48 -24.00 36.27 3.21
CA ASN A 48 -23.97 37.03 1.95
C ASN A 48 -24.79 38.32 2.08
N PRO A 49 -24.21 39.52 1.88
CA PRO A 49 -24.94 40.79 1.99
C PRO A 49 -25.98 41.02 0.88
N GLY A 50 -26.00 40.20 -0.17
CA GLY A 50 -26.91 40.34 -1.31
C GLY A 50 -28.20 39.52 -1.21
N TYR A 51 -28.37 38.71 -0.16
CA TYR A 51 -29.56 37.84 0.02
C TYR A 51 -30.04 37.89 1.46
N ASP A 52 -31.36 37.88 1.64
CA ASP A 52 -31.98 37.69 2.96
C ASP A 52 -32.09 36.21 3.32
N GLU A 53 -32.25 35.37 2.30
CA GLU A 53 -32.45 33.92 2.46
C GLU A 53 -31.92 33.14 1.24
N VAL A 54 -31.39 31.92 1.45
CA VAL A 54 -31.00 30.96 0.42
C VAL A 54 -31.48 29.55 0.83
N GLU A 55 -32.30 28.90 -0.01
CA GLU A 55 -32.85 27.52 0.25
C GLU A 55 -33.54 27.42 1.64
N GLY A 56 -34.22 28.47 2.12
CA GLY A 56 -34.85 28.52 3.43
C GLY A 56 -33.90 28.85 4.59
N ILE A 57 -32.63 29.09 4.33
CA ILE A 57 -31.63 29.47 5.32
C ILE A 57 -31.42 30.97 5.35
N LEU A 58 -31.58 31.60 6.53
CA LEU A 58 -31.38 33.04 6.71
C LEU A 58 -29.93 33.43 6.42
N CYS A 59 -29.76 34.53 5.71
CA CYS A 59 -28.50 35.15 5.36
C CYS A 59 -28.20 36.38 6.20
N TYR A 60 -26.93 36.51 6.56
CA TYR A 60 -26.38 37.64 7.32
C TYR A 60 -25.30 38.35 6.49
N PRO A 61 -25.09 39.68 6.66
CA PRO A 61 -24.11 40.40 5.86
C PRO A 61 -22.64 40.00 6.11
N SER A 62 -22.28 39.54 7.32
CA SER A 62 -20.93 39.11 7.71
C SER A 62 -20.95 38.07 8.81
N LEU A 63 -19.81 37.39 9.08
CA LEU A 63 -19.67 36.46 10.18
C LEU A 63 -19.86 37.12 11.55
N ALA A 64 -19.40 38.38 11.69
CA ALA A 64 -19.54 39.14 12.94
C ALA A 64 -20.99 39.50 13.29
N GLN A 65 -21.92 39.45 12.32
CA GLN A 65 -23.34 39.74 12.53
C GLN A 65 -24.20 38.49 12.74
N LEU A 66 -23.59 37.31 12.80
CA LEU A 66 -24.30 36.08 13.13
C LEU A 66 -24.83 36.15 14.57
N PRO A 67 -25.98 35.54 14.88
CA PRO A 67 -26.54 35.53 16.22
C PRO A 67 -25.66 34.78 17.25
N LYS A 68 -24.78 33.91 16.75
CA LYS A 68 -23.74 33.23 17.56
C LYS A 68 -22.56 32.84 16.66
N SER A 69 -21.39 32.65 17.28
CA SER A 69 -20.20 32.14 16.56
C SER A 69 -20.42 30.70 16.09
N PRO A 70 -20.24 30.40 14.80
CA PRO A 70 -20.36 29.02 14.30
C PRO A 70 -19.14 28.18 14.70
N GLN A 71 -19.32 26.85 14.77
CA GLN A 71 -18.18 25.96 14.99
C GLN A 71 -17.39 25.69 13.72
N HIS A 72 -18.02 25.83 12.55
CA HIS A 72 -17.39 25.54 11.27
C HIS A 72 -17.81 26.59 10.24
N VAL A 73 -16.85 27.11 9.48
CA VAL A 73 -17.10 28.02 8.34
C VAL A 73 -16.71 27.36 7.05
N ILE A 74 -17.63 27.37 6.08
CA ILE A 74 -17.38 26.89 4.72
C ILE A 74 -17.16 28.08 3.79
N PHE A 75 -16.01 28.13 3.12
CA PHE A 75 -15.63 29.19 2.19
C PHE A 75 -16.11 28.85 0.77
N ALA A 76 -17.20 29.46 0.35
CA ALA A 76 -17.76 29.39 -1.00
C ALA A 76 -17.55 30.71 -1.75
N ILE A 77 -16.36 31.32 -1.62
CA ILE A 77 -15.97 32.61 -2.18
C ILE A 77 -14.73 32.47 -3.06
N ASN A 78 -14.44 33.46 -3.89
CA ASN A 78 -13.25 33.46 -4.76
C ASN A 78 -11.96 33.72 -3.98
N ASP A 79 -10.83 33.40 -4.61
CA ASP A 79 -9.50 33.43 -3.99
C ASP A 79 -9.08 34.79 -3.45
N HIS A 80 -9.42 35.89 -4.14
CA HIS A 80 -9.10 37.25 -3.70
C HIS A 80 -9.74 37.66 -2.38
N ARG A 81 -10.79 36.96 -1.94
CA ARG A 81 -11.52 37.27 -0.71
C ARG A 81 -11.15 36.35 0.45
N ILE A 82 -10.47 35.21 0.19
CA ILE A 82 -10.22 34.17 1.20
C ILE A 82 -9.34 34.71 2.33
N GLU A 83 -8.28 35.42 2.01
CA GLU A 83 -7.33 35.88 3.05
C GLU A 83 -7.98 36.79 4.07
N ALA A 84 -8.74 37.79 3.64
CA ALA A 84 -9.46 38.71 4.55
C ALA A 84 -10.56 37.95 5.35
N ALA A 85 -11.26 37.02 4.72
CA ALA A 85 -12.29 36.24 5.37
C ALA A 85 -11.70 35.27 6.40
N LEU A 86 -10.50 34.72 6.14
CA LEU A 86 -9.77 33.89 7.10
C LEU A 86 -9.33 34.72 8.34
N ASP A 87 -8.88 35.96 8.15
CA ASP A 87 -8.55 36.85 9.26
C ASP A 87 -9.77 37.10 10.17
N GLU A 88 -10.98 37.25 9.59
CA GLU A 88 -12.23 37.33 10.35
C GLU A 88 -12.53 36.05 11.12
N VAL A 89 -12.40 34.87 10.49
CA VAL A 89 -12.58 33.53 11.14
C VAL A 89 -11.64 33.38 12.34
N VAL A 90 -10.35 33.71 12.17
CA VAL A 90 -9.36 33.63 13.24
C VAL A 90 -9.68 34.61 14.36
N SER A 91 -10.04 35.87 14.03
CA SER A 91 -10.38 36.88 15.04
C SER A 91 -11.60 36.54 15.87
N LEU A 92 -12.55 35.81 15.31
CA LEU A 92 -13.77 35.34 16.00
C LEU A 92 -13.55 34.03 16.77
N GLY A 93 -12.33 33.46 16.74
CA GLY A 93 -11.98 32.22 17.45
C GLY A 93 -12.74 30.98 16.95
N ILE A 94 -13.15 30.96 15.67
CA ILE A 94 -13.83 29.82 15.06
C ILE A 94 -12.83 28.67 14.88
N PRO A 95 -13.12 27.45 15.35
CA PRO A 95 -12.12 26.39 15.44
C PRO A 95 -11.89 25.63 14.13
N ALA A 96 -12.81 25.67 13.16
CA ALA A 96 -12.75 24.84 11.95
C ALA A 96 -13.27 25.54 10.70
N CYS A 97 -12.68 25.23 9.55
CA CYS A 97 -13.20 25.67 8.26
C CYS A 97 -12.97 24.65 7.13
N THR A 98 -13.73 24.82 6.03
CA THR A 98 -13.52 24.10 4.75
C THR A 98 -13.23 25.11 3.65
N ILE A 99 -12.20 24.86 2.85
CA ILE A 99 -11.78 25.71 1.72
C ILE A 99 -11.78 24.86 0.44
N PHE A 100 -12.71 25.14 -0.48
CA PHE A 100 -12.78 24.43 -1.78
C PHE A 100 -11.81 24.97 -2.81
N SER A 101 -11.48 26.24 -2.73
CA SER A 101 -10.64 26.96 -3.68
C SER A 101 -9.23 26.38 -3.79
N ALA A 102 -8.62 26.48 -4.96
CA ALA A 102 -7.23 26.11 -5.23
C ALA A 102 -6.20 27.12 -4.72
N LEU A 103 -6.63 28.27 -4.17
CA LEU A 103 -5.76 29.34 -3.65
C LEU A 103 -4.77 29.87 -4.69
N ILE A 104 -5.27 30.12 -5.90
CA ILE A 104 -4.48 30.61 -7.04
C ILE A 104 -4.96 32.02 -7.43
N ILE A 105 -4.05 32.96 -7.38
CA ILE A 105 -4.27 34.34 -7.87
C ILE A 105 -3.26 34.62 -8.97
N SER A 106 -3.72 35.16 -10.11
CA SER A 106 -2.83 35.66 -11.15
C SER A 106 -2.03 36.85 -10.61
N ASP A 107 -0.73 36.90 -10.89
CA ASP A 107 0.18 37.98 -10.46
C ASP A 107 0.24 38.14 -8.92
N ASP A 108 0.20 37.04 -8.17
CA ASP A 108 0.24 37.03 -6.72
C ASP A 108 1.61 37.50 -6.17
N SER A 109 1.60 37.99 -4.93
CA SER A 109 2.81 38.37 -4.20
C SER A 109 3.61 37.12 -3.74
N THR A 110 4.87 37.32 -3.35
CA THR A 110 5.68 36.30 -2.68
C THR A 110 5.73 36.63 -1.19
N PRO A 111 5.35 35.71 -0.26
CA PRO A 111 4.85 34.35 -0.53
C PRO A 111 3.44 34.36 -1.16
N ASN A 112 3.14 33.32 -1.96
CA ASN A 112 1.86 33.21 -2.67
C ASN A 112 0.68 32.97 -1.70
N LEU A 113 -0.57 33.10 -2.19
CA LEU A 113 -1.77 32.96 -1.38
C LEU A 113 -1.81 31.63 -0.62
N LYS A 114 -1.50 30.50 -1.28
CA LYS A 114 -1.46 29.18 -0.63
C LYS A 114 -0.50 29.16 0.56
N GLN A 115 0.69 29.73 0.42
CA GLN A 115 1.69 29.79 1.50
C GLN A 115 1.24 30.71 2.64
N ARG A 116 0.62 31.86 2.32
CA ARG A 116 0.10 32.78 3.33
C ARG A 116 -1.05 32.19 4.13
N ILE A 117 -2.00 31.53 3.44
CA ILE A 117 -3.13 30.85 4.10
C ILE A 117 -2.65 29.69 4.95
N ALA A 118 -1.74 28.85 4.43
CA ALA A 118 -1.15 27.75 5.20
C ALA A 118 -0.51 28.22 6.50
N LYS A 119 0.31 29.28 6.41
CA LYS A 119 0.94 29.88 7.60
C LYS A 119 -0.09 30.41 8.61
N LYS A 120 -1.07 31.21 8.16
CA LYS A 120 -2.10 31.79 9.03
C LYS A 120 -2.92 30.72 9.74
N THR A 121 -3.30 29.64 9.01
CA THR A 121 -4.10 28.55 9.59
C THR A 121 -3.31 27.71 10.59
N GLN A 122 -2.01 27.49 10.33
CA GLN A 122 -1.12 26.80 11.27
C GLN A 122 -0.86 27.63 12.53
N ASP A 123 -0.53 28.93 12.37
CA ASP A 123 -0.26 29.83 13.50
C ASP A 123 -1.51 29.98 14.41
N ALA A 124 -2.71 29.94 13.83
CA ALA A 124 -3.98 29.99 14.57
C ALA A 124 -4.45 28.65 15.13
N GLY A 125 -3.80 27.52 14.81
CA GLY A 125 -4.26 26.20 15.19
C GLY A 125 -5.64 25.82 14.61
N LEU A 126 -6.03 26.43 13.48
CA LEU A 126 -7.32 26.24 12.83
C LEU A 126 -7.38 24.89 12.12
N LEU A 127 -8.46 24.14 12.31
CA LEU A 127 -8.70 22.90 11.58
C LEU A 127 -9.25 23.22 10.17
N VAL A 128 -8.54 22.85 9.12
CA VAL A 128 -8.91 23.15 7.74
C VAL A 128 -9.09 21.86 6.94
N ALA A 129 -10.30 21.65 6.39
CA ALA A 129 -10.53 20.68 5.32
C ALA A 129 -10.20 21.34 3.96
N GLY A 130 -9.25 20.77 3.26
CA GLY A 130 -8.75 21.32 1.97
C GLY A 130 -7.43 22.07 2.14
N ALA A 131 -7.13 23.06 1.36
CA ALA A 131 -7.84 23.61 0.20
C ALA A 131 -7.82 22.69 -1.03
N ASN A 132 -8.43 23.11 -2.14
CA ASN A 132 -8.48 22.36 -3.40
C ASN A 132 -9.05 20.94 -3.23
N GLY A 133 -10.10 20.79 -2.42
CA GLY A 133 -10.81 19.54 -2.19
C GLY A 133 -12.29 19.67 -2.51
N MET A 134 -13.02 18.56 -2.50
CA MET A 134 -14.48 18.55 -2.68
C MET A 134 -15.26 18.62 -1.37
N GLY A 135 -14.57 18.70 -0.22
CA GLY A 135 -15.18 18.66 1.10
C GLY A 135 -15.28 17.23 1.64
N PHE A 136 -16.29 17.01 2.49
CA PHE A 136 -16.49 15.71 3.13
C PHE A 136 -17.97 15.38 3.31
N TYR A 137 -18.25 14.08 3.41
CA TYR A 137 -19.56 13.51 3.73
C TYR A 137 -19.43 12.63 4.98
N ASN A 138 -19.77 13.20 6.13
CA ASN A 138 -19.95 12.42 7.35
C ASN A 138 -21.42 11.96 7.42
N VAL A 139 -21.70 10.86 6.71
CA VAL A 139 -23.06 10.32 6.57
C VAL A 139 -23.61 9.87 7.92
N ARG A 140 -22.73 9.33 8.77
CA ARG A 140 -23.06 8.90 10.13
C ARG A 140 -23.66 10.02 10.98
N ASP A 141 -23.05 11.20 10.94
CA ASP A 141 -23.48 12.36 11.73
C ASP A 141 -24.28 13.38 10.88
N ARG A 142 -24.70 12.99 9.68
CA ARG A 142 -25.53 13.75 8.73
C ARG A 142 -24.93 15.09 8.28
N VAL A 143 -23.61 15.20 8.21
CA VAL A 143 -22.90 16.39 7.78
C VAL A 143 -22.38 16.17 6.35
N LEU A 144 -23.15 16.55 5.33
CA LEU A 144 -22.75 16.48 3.93
C LEU A 144 -22.18 17.83 3.49
N ALA A 145 -20.95 18.13 3.87
CA ALA A 145 -20.28 19.42 3.62
C ALA A 145 -19.48 19.40 2.29
N GLY A 146 -20.10 18.94 1.21
CA GLY A 146 -19.53 18.93 -0.13
C GLY A 146 -19.98 20.14 -0.95
N GLY A 147 -19.05 20.72 -1.74
CA GLY A 147 -19.30 21.89 -2.60
C GLY A 147 -19.89 21.58 -3.97
N PHE A 148 -20.25 20.32 -4.24
CA PHE A 148 -20.72 19.81 -5.52
C PHE A 148 -21.96 18.94 -5.31
N ASP A 149 -22.74 18.74 -6.38
CA ASP A 149 -23.88 17.83 -6.33
C ASP A 149 -23.42 16.41 -6.00
N THR A 150 -24.18 15.70 -5.17
CA THR A 150 -23.93 14.31 -4.78
C THR A 150 -25.22 13.52 -4.79
N ARG A 151 -25.14 12.19 -4.82
CA ARG A 151 -26.30 11.33 -4.65
C ARG A 151 -26.84 11.35 -3.23
N ASP A 152 -28.03 10.77 -3.04
CA ASP A 152 -28.56 10.58 -1.70
C ASP A 152 -27.76 9.52 -0.92
N HIS A 153 -27.51 9.83 0.35
CA HIS A 153 -26.89 8.92 1.33
C HIS A 153 -27.86 8.72 2.52
N PRO A 154 -28.95 7.95 2.32
CA PRO A 154 -30.05 7.90 3.30
C PRO A 154 -29.67 7.22 4.62
N TYR A 155 -28.69 6.32 4.56
CA TYR A 155 -28.24 5.55 5.72
C TYR A 155 -26.73 5.49 5.79
N PRO A 156 -26.15 5.59 7.01
CA PRO A 156 -24.72 5.36 7.20
C PRO A 156 -24.41 3.88 6.97
N GLY A 157 -23.34 3.63 6.21
CA GLY A 157 -22.82 2.30 5.98
C GLY A 157 -21.59 1.98 6.84
N ASN A 158 -20.72 1.16 6.28
CA ASN A 158 -19.54 0.66 6.96
C ASN A 158 -18.21 0.88 6.18
N VAL A 159 -18.27 1.65 5.10
CA VAL A 159 -17.11 1.97 4.26
C VAL A 159 -16.70 3.41 4.47
N THR A 160 -15.42 3.63 4.72
CA THR A 160 -14.79 4.95 4.69
C THR A 160 -13.98 5.12 3.41
N LEU A 161 -14.05 6.29 2.77
CA LEU A 161 -13.18 6.68 1.65
C LEU A 161 -12.45 7.97 1.98
N ILE A 162 -11.11 7.93 1.90
CA ILE A 162 -10.25 9.11 2.06
C ILE A 162 -9.45 9.29 0.78
N SER A 163 -9.63 10.41 0.12
CA SER A 163 -9.01 10.69 -1.18
C SER A 163 -8.25 12.01 -1.15
N GLN A 164 -7.00 12.00 -1.62
CA GLN A 164 -6.27 13.24 -1.88
C GLN A 164 -6.74 13.92 -3.17
N SER A 165 -7.39 13.16 -4.07
CA SER A 165 -8.00 13.66 -5.30
C SER A 165 -9.49 13.95 -5.14
N GLY A 166 -9.96 15.11 -5.61
CA GLY A 166 -11.39 15.42 -5.67
C GLY A 166 -12.15 14.45 -6.58
N ALA A 167 -11.69 14.26 -7.80
CA ALA A 167 -12.27 13.31 -8.76
C ALA A 167 -12.18 11.85 -8.27
N GLY A 168 -11.11 11.52 -7.54
CA GLY A 168 -10.98 10.21 -6.92
C GLY A 168 -12.04 9.94 -5.84
N MET A 169 -12.51 10.98 -5.13
CA MET A 169 -13.62 10.84 -4.20
C MET A 169 -14.95 10.73 -4.95
N SER A 170 -15.29 11.69 -5.81
CA SER A 170 -16.61 11.72 -6.47
C SER A 170 -16.82 10.53 -7.40
N GLY A 171 -15.78 10.09 -8.11
CA GLY A 171 -15.84 8.93 -8.98
C GLY A 171 -16.26 7.63 -8.29
N ILE A 172 -16.06 7.51 -6.99
CA ILE A 172 -16.52 6.36 -6.19
C ILE A 172 -17.79 6.71 -5.42
N VAL A 173 -17.80 7.82 -4.65
CA VAL A 173 -18.90 8.15 -3.74
C VAL A 173 -20.21 8.38 -4.50
N ASP A 174 -20.14 9.07 -5.63
CA ASP A 174 -21.35 9.43 -6.40
C ASP A 174 -21.72 8.36 -7.44
N CYS A 175 -20.76 7.59 -7.96
CA CYS A 175 -20.99 6.63 -9.03
C CYS A 175 -21.24 5.20 -8.53
N GLU A 176 -20.60 4.79 -7.41
CA GLU A 176 -20.73 3.41 -6.91
C GLU A 176 -21.84 3.28 -5.88
N ARG A 177 -23.05 3.00 -6.37
CA ARG A 177 -24.27 2.93 -5.55
C ARG A 177 -24.34 1.69 -4.66
N ARG A 178 -23.56 0.64 -4.92
CA ARG A 178 -23.50 -0.57 -4.08
C ARG A 178 -22.75 -0.32 -2.76
N ILE A 179 -22.02 0.79 -2.63
CA ILE A 179 -21.31 1.15 -1.40
C ILE A 179 -22.17 2.08 -0.55
N GLN A 180 -22.35 1.72 0.72
CA GLN A 180 -22.85 2.61 1.76
C GLN A 180 -21.68 3.14 2.57
N PHE A 181 -21.48 4.47 2.49
CA PHE A 181 -20.41 5.13 3.22
C PHE A 181 -20.86 5.56 4.62
N ASN A 182 -19.98 5.43 5.62
CA ASN A 182 -20.12 6.11 6.90
C ASN A 182 -19.43 7.48 6.85
N PHE A 183 -18.28 7.56 6.17
CA PHE A 183 -17.48 8.77 6.02
C PHE A 183 -16.75 8.77 4.68
N ALA A 184 -16.72 9.92 4.01
CA ALA A 184 -15.91 10.15 2.82
C ALA A 184 -15.34 11.57 2.82
N VAL A 185 -14.10 11.75 2.39
CA VAL A 185 -13.44 13.06 2.35
C VAL A 185 -12.49 13.20 1.19
N SER A 186 -12.46 14.39 0.58
CA SER A 186 -11.39 14.84 -0.31
C SER A 186 -10.48 15.79 0.46
N SER A 187 -9.26 15.33 0.82
CA SER A 187 -8.36 16.09 1.69
C SER A 187 -7.68 17.28 1.00
N GLY A 188 -7.51 17.25 -0.31
CA GLY A 188 -6.94 18.34 -1.10
C GLY A 188 -5.49 18.67 -0.71
N TYR A 189 -5.19 19.96 -0.48
CA TYR A 189 -3.84 20.40 -0.13
C TYR A 189 -3.40 20.10 1.31
N GLU A 190 -4.31 19.66 2.18
CA GLU A 190 -3.98 19.25 3.55
C GLU A 190 -3.25 20.35 4.35
N LEU A 191 -3.83 21.55 4.42
CA LEU A 191 -3.16 22.71 5.04
C LEU A 191 -2.87 22.50 6.54
N THR A 192 -3.81 21.91 7.29
CA THR A 192 -3.66 21.63 8.74
C THR A 192 -4.22 20.27 9.16
N VAL A 193 -5.09 19.68 8.34
CA VAL A 193 -5.64 18.34 8.56
C VAL A 193 -5.24 17.47 7.38
N SER A 194 -4.44 16.45 7.64
CA SER A 194 -3.91 15.56 6.61
C SER A 194 -4.78 14.30 6.45
N MET A 195 -4.52 13.53 5.41
CA MET A 195 -5.16 12.24 5.15
C MET A 195 -5.00 11.29 6.35
N GLU A 196 -3.84 11.31 7.00
CA GLU A 196 -3.55 10.48 8.16
C GLU A 196 -4.41 10.85 9.38
N ASP A 197 -4.74 12.12 9.54
CA ASP A 197 -5.64 12.58 10.60
C ASP A 197 -7.09 12.12 10.34
N TYR A 198 -7.55 12.12 9.08
CA TYR A 198 -8.85 11.56 8.70
C TYR A 198 -8.88 10.04 8.85
N LEU A 199 -7.78 9.36 8.53
CA LEU A 199 -7.67 7.92 8.71
C LEU A 199 -7.76 7.55 10.20
N ASP A 200 -7.04 8.27 11.06
CA ASP A 200 -7.12 8.04 12.51
C ASP A 200 -8.54 8.24 13.05
N TYR A 201 -9.24 9.29 12.59
CA TYR A 201 -10.65 9.53 12.93
C TYR A 201 -11.57 8.41 12.44
N ALA A 202 -11.44 8.00 11.20
CA ALA A 202 -12.27 6.95 10.60
C ALA A 202 -12.10 5.61 11.30
N LEU A 203 -10.88 5.30 11.73
CA LEU A 203 -10.60 4.11 12.52
C LEU A 203 -11.22 4.12 13.92
N ASP A 204 -11.64 5.27 14.46
CA ASP A 204 -12.39 5.34 15.73
C ASP A 204 -13.89 5.18 15.57
N LEU A 205 -14.41 5.25 14.34
CA LEU A 205 -15.83 5.01 14.10
C LEU A 205 -16.16 3.53 14.28
N PRO A 206 -17.14 3.19 15.13
CA PRO A 206 -17.44 1.78 15.43
C PRO A 206 -18.02 1.01 14.23
N GLU A 207 -18.62 1.71 13.28
CA GLU A 207 -19.22 1.14 12.08
C GLU A 207 -18.20 0.84 10.98
N THR A 208 -17.01 1.46 11.02
CA THR A 208 -15.99 1.29 9.95
C THR A 208 -15.54 -0.15 9.88
N ARG A 209 -15.79 -0.79 8.74
CA ARG A 209 -15.38 -2.16 8.43
C ARG A 209 -14.21 -2.21 7.44
N VAL A 210 -14.14 -1.24 6.54
CA VAL A 210 -13.05 -1.11 5.56
C VAL A 210 -12.78 0.36 5.26
N VAL A 211 -11.52 0.69 5.00
CA VAL A 211 -11.10 2.03 4.56
C VAL A 211 -10.48 1.94 3.17
N GLY A 212 -11.02 2.73 2.23
CA GLY A 212 -10.40 3.00 0.93
C GLY A 212 -9.53 4.25 0.98
N LEU A 213 -8.34 4.18 0.40
CA LEU A 213 -7.44 5.32 0.25
C LEU A 213 -7.13 5.56 -1.22
N PHE A 214 -7.34 6.79 -1.69
CA PHE A 214 -6.71 7.29 -2.91
C PHE A 214 -5.51 8.14 -2.49
N LEU A 215 -4.31 7.59 -2.64
CA LEU A 215 -3.07 8.11 -2.06
C LEU A 215 -2.11 8.61 -3.14
N GLU A 216 -1.80 9.91 -3.12
CA GLU A 216 -0.73 10.51 -3.92
C GLU A 216 0.60 10.43 -3.17
N THR A 217 0.64 10.95 -1.94
CA THR A 217 1.81 10.91 -1.05
C THR A 217 1.41 11.09 0.41
N SER A 218 2.18 10.53 1.34
CA SER A 218 2.01 10.81 2.77
C SER A 218 2.78 12.07 3.16
N ARG A 219 2.12 12.99 3.87
CA ARG A 219 2.78 14.19 4.43
C ARG A 219 3.36 13.94 5.82
N HIS A 220 2.81 12.95 6.51
CA HIS A 220 3.20 12.57 7.87
C HIS A 220 3.35 11.05 7.97
N PRO A 221 4.45 10.47 7.41
CA PRO A 221 4.66 9.02 7.36
C PRO A 221 4.55 8.34 8.73
N GLU A 222 5.01 9.00 9.79
CA GLU A 222 4.91 8.49 11.16
C GLU A 222 3.46 8.39 11.66
N LYS A 223 2.56 9.31 11.22
CA LYS A 223 1.13 9.22 11.52
C LYS A 223 0.47 8.12 10.68
N LEU A 224 0.88 7.96 9.41
CA LEU A 224 0.39 6.89 8.53
C LEU A 224 0.70 5.53 9.14
N ILE A 225 1.93 5.30 9.58
CA ILE A 225 2.35 4.07 10.26
C ILE A 225 1.53 3.83 11.53
N LYS A 226 1.30 4.87 12.35
CA LYS A 226 0.45 4.75 13.55
C LYS A 226 -0.97 4.36 13.20
N ALA A 227 -1.54 4.95 12.14
CA ALA A 227 -2.88 4.63 11.68
C ALA A 227 -2.97 3.18 11.14
N PHE A 228 -1.98 2.71 10.38
CA PHE A 228 -1.93 1.32 9.92
C PHE A 228 -1.81 0.32 11.09
N LYS A 229 -1.01 0.63 12.11
CA LYS A 229 -0.96 -0.17 13.35
C LYS A 229 -2.32 -0.23 14.06
N LYS A 230 -3.00 0.93 14.16
CA LYS A 230 -4.35 1.02 14.75
C LYS A 230 -5.38 0.22 13.94
N ALA A 231 -5.32 0.27 12.60
CA ALA A 231 -6.17 -0.52 11.72
C ALA A 231 -6.00 -2.02 11.98
N ASN A 232 -4.76 -2.50 12.06
CA ASN A 232 -4.44 -3.90 12.36
C ASN A 232 -4.95 -4.34 13.73
N GLN A 233 -4.76 -3.51 14.77
CA GLN A 233 -5.26 -3.79 16.12
C GLN A 233 -6.79 -3.90 16.17
N ARG A 234 -7.49 -3.21 15.28
CA ARG A 234 -8.95 -3.23 15.17
C ARG A 234 -9.49 -4.23 14.15
N GLY A 235 -8.61 -4.90 13.41
CA GLY A 235 -9.01 -5.81 12.34
C GLY A 235 -9.70 -5.11 11.18
N ILE A 236 -9.38 -3.84 10.91
CA ILE A 236 -9.97 -3.05 9.82
C ILE A 236 -9.03 -3.08 8.61
N PRO A 237 -9.40 -3.72 7.49
CA PRO A 237 -8.61 -3.72 6.26
C PRO A 237 -8.55 -2.33 5.64
N ILE A 238 -7.40 -2.02 5.04
CA ILE A 238 -7.19 -0.83 4.25
C ILE A 238 -6.91 -1.25 2.82
N VAL A 239 -7.65 -0.67 1.86
CA VAL A 239 -7.44 -0.85 0.43
C VAL A 239 -6.92 0.46 -0.14
N VAL A 240 -5.79 0.43 -0.84
CA VAL A 240 -5.13 1.63 -1.34
C VAL A 240 -4.96 1.61 -2.86
N LEU A 241 -5.38 2.67 -3.49
CA LEU A 241 -4.97 3.05 -4.85
C LEU A 241 -3.86 4.09 -4.73
N LYS A 242 -2.59 3.65 -4.90
CA LYS A 242 -1.42 4.53 -4.87
C LYS A 242 -1.09 5.02 -6.27
N VAL A 243 -1.12 6.32 -6.48
CA VAL A 243 -0.73 6.98 -7.74
C VAL A 243 0.65 7.65 -7.59
N GLY A 244 1.25 8.13 -8.68
CA GLY A 244 2.62 8.66 -8.65
C GLY A 244 3.67 7.53 -8.56
N ARG A 245 3.48 6.43 -9.31
CA ARG A 245 4.31 5.22 -9.25
C ARG A 245 5.53 5.26 -10.14
N THR A 246 5.44 5.95 -11.27
CA THR A 246 6.53 6.11 -12.23
C THR A 246 7.23 7.44 -11.97
N ASP A 247 8.50 7.55 -12.37
CA ASP A 247 9.30 8.77 -12.17
C ASP A 247 8.59 10.01 -12.72
N LEU A 248 8.05 9.92 -13.94
CA LEU A 248 7.27 11.01 -14.54
C LEU A 248 6.02 11.35 -13.69
N ALA A 249 5.30 10.35 -13.22
CA ALA A 249 4.10 10.60 -12.41
C ALA A 249 4.47 11.15 -11.01
N ALA A 250 5.61 10.73 -10.46
CA ALA A 250 6.14 11.26 -9.20
C ALA A 250 6.55 12.74 -9.32
N GLU A 251 7.26 13.13 -10.38
CA GLU A 251 7.62 14.53 -10.66
C GLU A 251 6.38 15.43 -10.77
N LEU A 252 5.36 14.96 -11.50
CA LEU A 252 4.10 15.70 -11.63
C LEU A 252 3.32 15.79 -10.31
N ALA A 253 3.35 14.74 -9.49
CA ALA A 253 2.72 14.73 -8.17
C ALA A 253 3.39 15.74 -7.22
N VAL A 254 4.71 15.87 -7.22
CA VAL A 254 5.45 16.90 -6.45
C VAL A 254 5.02 18.29 -6.89
N SER A 255 4.93 18.55 -8.20
CA SER A 255 4.48 19.84 -8.75
C SER A 255 3.05 20.16 -8.34
N HIS A 256 2.15 19.17 -8.30
CA HIS A 256 0.74 19.34 -7.97
C HIS A 256 0.49 19.48 -6.47
N SER A 257 1.07 18.60 -5.65
CA SER A 257 0.81 18.53 -4.21
C SER A 257 1.76 19.39 -3.38
N GLY A 258 2.98 19.64 -3.89
CA GLY A 258 4.07 20.32 -3.17
C GLY A 258 4.69 19.46 -2.05
N ALA A 259 4.48 18.14 -2.09
CA ALA A 259 5.07 17.20 -1.15
C ALA A 259 6.03 16.24 -1.90
N LEU A 260 7.09 15.78 -1.21
CA LEU A 260 8.04 14.81 -1.78
C LEU A 260 7.32 13.52 -2.16
N ALA A 261 7.61 13.00 -3.35
CA ALA A 261 7.15 11.68 -3.76
C ALA A 261 8.15 10.65 -3.22
N GLY A 262 7.73 9.85 -2.24
CA GLY A 262 8.53 8.72 -1.76
C GLY A 262 8.64 7.61 -2.81
N SER A 263 9.63 6.74 -2.66
CA SER A 263 9.83 5.58 -3.53
C SER A 263 8.61 4.65 -3.54
N ASP A 264 8.09 4.30 -4.71
CA ASP A 264 6.95 3.35 -4.84
C ASP A 264 7.27 1.98 -4.22
N ARG A 265 8.54 1.54 -4.28
CA ARG A 265 9.01 0.30 -3.64
C ARG A 265 8.96 0.39 -2.12
N CYS A 266 9.26 1.55 -1.53
CA CYS A 266 9.16 1.77 -0.09
C CYS A 266 7.70 1.79 0.35
N TYR A 267 6.78 2.43 -0.40
CA TYR A 267 5.35 2.32 -0.15
C TYR A 267 4.87 0.87 -0.20
N GLN A 268 5.31 0.08 -1.19
CA GLN A 268 4.96 -1.34 -1.26
C GLN A 268 5.45 -2.10 -0.03
N ALA A 269 6.69 -1.87 0.42
CA ALA A 269 7.22 -2.48 1.63
C ALA A 269 6.38 -2.14 2.89
N VAL A 270 5.96 -0.88 3.01
CA VAL A 270 5.06 -0.43 4.10
C VAL A 270 3.69 -1.12 3.99
N PHE A 271 3.11 -1.21 2.81
CA PHE A 271 1.82 -1.89 2.61
C PHE A 271 1.90 -3.37 2.95
N ASP A 272 2.93 -4.06 2.50
CA ASP A 272 3.16 -5.49 2.78
C ASP A 272 3.36 -5.73 4.28
N TYR A 273 4.11 -4.83 4.95
CA TYR A 273 4.38 -4.93 6.38
C TYR A 273 3.12 -4.78 7.24
N TYR A 274 2.20 -3.90 6.83
CA TYR A 274 0.96 -3.61 7.57
C TYR A 274 -0.28 -4.30 7.00
N GLY A 275 -0.14 -5.15 5.98
CA GLY A 275 -1.26 -5.87 5.36
C GLY A 275 -2.24 -4.96 4.61
N VAL A 276 -1.78 -3.81 4.14
CA VAL A 276 -2.58 -2.90 3.32
C VAL A 276 -2.71 -3.48 1.92
N GLN A 277 -3.94 -3.57 1.42
CA GLN A 277 -4.23 -4.18 0.13
C GLN A 277 -4.12 -3.15 -0.99
N ARG A 278 -3.24 -3.40 -1.96
CA ARG A 278 -2.99 -2.47 -3.08
C ARG A 278 -3.76 -2.87 -4.31
N VAL A 279 -4.40 -1.87 -4.93
CA VAL A 279 -5.12 -1.97 -6.21
C VAL A 279 -4.56 -1.00 -7.25
N SER A 280 -4.92 -1.20 -8.52
CA SER A 280 -4.28 -0.52 -9.66
C SER A 280 -5.13 0.57 -10.28
N ASP A 281 -6.44 0.52 -10.13
CA ASP A 281 -7.39 1.49 -10.69
C ASP A 281 -8.63 1.71 -9.79
N MET A 282 -9.52 2.59 -10.23
CA MET A 282 -10.73 2.99 -9.50
C MET A 282 -11.77 1.87 -9.43
N ASP A 283 -11.89 1.06 -10.46
CA ASP A 283 -12.85 -0.05 -10.52
C ASP A 283 -12.41 -1.17 -9.56
N GLU A 284 -11.11 -1.46 -9.51
CA GLU A 284 -10.54 -2.39 -8.53
C GLU A 284 -10.72 -1.88 -7.09
N LEU A 285 -10.52 -0.56 -6.84
CA LEU A 285 -10.74 0.03 -5.53
C LEU A 285 -12.21 -0.09 -5.11
N ALA A 286 -13.14 0.32 -5.97
CA ALA A 286 -14.57 0.24 -5.69
C ALA A 286 -15.02 -1.20 -5.44
N THR A 287 -14.60 -2.14 -6.31
CA THR A 287 -14.91 -3.56 -6.17
C THR A 287 -14.38 -4.15 -4.87
N ALA A 288 -13.12 -3.90 -4.52
CA ALA A 288 -12.55 -4.37 -3.26
C ALA A 288 -13.32 -3.81 -2.06
N LEU A 289 -13.71 -2.53 -2.08
CA LEU A 289 -14.51 -1.92 -1.02
C LEU A 289 -15.89 -2.58 -0.89
N VAL A 290 -16.57 -2.89 -2.00
CA VAL A 290 -17.84 -3.64 -1.98
C VAL A 290 -17.64 -5.01 -1.33
N MET A 291 -16.56 -5.71 -1.67
CA MET A 291 -16.27 -7.06 -1.18
C MET A 291 -15.89 -7.08 0.31
N PHE A 292 -15.03 -6.15 0.76
CA PHE A 292 -14.66 -6.03 2.17
C PHE A 292 -15.78 -5.50 3.08
N ALA A 293 -16.75 -4.79 2.52
CA ALA A 293 -17.91 -4.30 3.27
C ALA A 293 -18.86 -5.43 3.73
N GLN A 294 -18.74 -6.63 3.15
CA GLN A 294 -19.61 -7.76 3.44
C GLN A 294 -19.37 -8.35 4.84
N PRO A 295 -20.41 -8.94 5.49
CA PRO A 295 -20.31 -9.38 6.89
C PRO A 295 -19.49 -10.66 7.09
N HIS A 296 -19.30 -11.47 6.04
CA HIS A 296 -18.60 -12.75 6.12
C HIS A 296 -17.13 -12.62 5.80
N GLU A 297 -16.28 -13.34 6.52
CA GLU A 297 -14.83 -13.37 6.31
C GLU A 297 -14.42 -14.61 5.52
N ALA A 298 -13.38 -14.48 4.70
CA ALA A 298 -12.82 -15.59 3.95
C ALA A 298 -12.26 -16.66 4.91
N ALA A 299 -12.66 -17.91 4.69
CA ALA A 299 -12.15 -19.05 5.44
C ALA A 299 -10.74 -19.47 4.93
N SER A 300 -10.17 -20.54 5.51
CA SER A 300 -8.96 -21.16 4.96
C SER A 300 -9.22 -21.73 3.57
N GLY A 301 -8.20 -21.75 2.71
CA GLY A 301 -8.29 -22.29 1.35
C GLY A 301 -8.38 -21.21 0.27
N GLY A 302 -8.98 -21.56 -0.87
CA GLY A 302 -9.04 -20.73 -2.07
C GLY A 302 -10.47 -20.41 -2.53
N LEU A 303 -10.56 -19.90 -3.76
CA LEU A 303 -11.80 -19.54 -4.42
C LEU A 303 -12.46 -20.77 -5.05
N VAL A 304 -13.78 -20.93 -4.88
CA VAL A 304 -14.61 -21.84 -5.66
C VAL A 304 -15.57 -21.06 -6.55
N CYS A 305 -15.74 -21.54 -7.78
CA CYS A 305 -16.58 -20.88 -8.77
C CYS A 305 -17.57 -21.84 -9.41
N LEU A 306 -18.80 -21.37 -9.61
CA LEU A 306 -19.85 -22.01 -10.39
C LEU A 306 -20.08 -21.21 -11.67
N HIS A 307 -20.19 -21.89 -12.80
CA HIS A 307 -20.47 -21.35 -14.12
C HIS A 307 -21.65 -22.06 -14.78
N ASP A 308 -22.24 -21.41 -15.76
CA ASP A 308 -23.21 -21.98 -16.69
C ASP A 308 -22.63 -22.21 -18.11
N SER A 309 -21.31 -22.03 -18.26
CA SER A 309 -20.61 -22.14 -19.54
C SER A 309 -19.17 -22.65 -19.38
N GLY A 310 -18.79 -23.66 -20.12
CA GLY A 310 -17.42 -24.20 -20.14
C GLY A 310 -16.40 -23.24 -20.66
N GLY A 311 -16.74 -22.31 -21.57
CA GLY A 311 -15.84 -21.27 -22.07
C GLY A 311 -15.50 -20.23 -20.99
N GLU A 312 -16.47 -19.81 -20.22
CA GLU A 312 -16.28 -18.87 -19.11
C GLU A 312 -15.49 -19.48 -17.97
N ARG A 313 -15.68 -20.78 -17.70
CA ARG A 313 -14.85 -21.54 -16.76
C ARG A 313 -13.38 -21.51 -17.15
N GLN A 314 -13.04 -21.67 -18.43
CA GLN A 314 -11.65 -21.58 -18.90
C GLN A 314 -11.10 -20.17 -18.72
N LEU A 315 -11.88 -19.14 -19.05
CA LEU A 315 -11.48 -17.73 -18.89
C LEU A 315 -11.09 -17.40 -17.43
N ILE A 316 -11.89 -17.83 -16.45
CA ILE A 316 -11.57 -17.51 -15.06
C ILE A 316 -10.32 -18.25 -14.57
N ILE A 317 -10.04 -19.46 -15.06
CA ILE A 317 -8.81 -20.20 -14.76
C ILE A 317 -7.58 -19.42 -15.24
N ASP A 318 -7.59 -18.96 -16.50
CA ASP A 318 -6.49 -18.20 -17.09
C ASP A 318 -6.25 -16.88 -16.35
N LEU A 319 -7.34 -16.15 -16.03
CA LEU A 319 -7.25 -14.89 -15.29
C LEU A 319 -6.80 -15.11 -13.85
N ALA A 320 -7.28 -16.14 -13.17
CA ALA A 320 -6.89 -16.46 -11.80
C ALA A 320 -5.40 -16.83 -11.71
N ASP A 321 -4.87 -17.59 -12.68
CA ASP A 321 -3.44 -17.90 -12.74
C ASP A 321 -2.61 -16.64 -12.95
N GLY A 322 -2.98 -15.80 -13.91
CA GLY A 322 -2.31 -14.52 -14.19
C GLY A 322 -2.30 -13.56 -12.97
N LEU A 323 -3.39 -13.53 -12.22
CA LEU A 323 -3.55 -12.67 -11.03
C LEU A 323 -3.10 -13.35 -9.73
N LYS A 324 -2.64 -14.59 -9.77
CA LYS A 324 -2.20 -15.39 -8.62
C LYS A 324 -3.31 -15.58 -7.57
N VAL A 325 -4.54 -15.78 -8.01
CA VAL A 325 -5.68 -16.12 -7.14
C VAL A 325 -5.76 -17.64 -6.99
N PRO A 326 -5.65 -18.20 -5.77
CA PRO A 326 -5.71 -19.63 -5.59
C PRO A 326 -7.13 -20.16 -5.83
N LEU A 327 -7.27 -21.05 -6.79
CA LEU A 327 -8.48 -21.85 -6.99
C LEU A 327 -8.38 -23.12 -6.14
N THR A 328 -9.44 -23.45 -5.40
CA THR A 328 -9.48 -24.64 -4.56
C THR A 328 -9.48 -25.92 -5.41
N GLU A 329 -8.60 -26.84 -5.09
CA GLU A 329 -8.72 -28.21 -5.50
C GLU A 329 -9.68 -28.91 -4.51
N VAL A 330 -10.87 -29.34 -5.01
CA VAL A 330 -11.93 -29.87 -4.14
C VAL A 330 -11.59 -31.29 -3.66
N GLU A 331 -12.06 -31.63 -2.45
CA GLU A 331 -11.88 -32.97 -1.89
C GLU A 331 -12.57 -34.05 -2.73
N GLU A 332 -12.06 -35.28 -2.68
CA GLU A 332 -12.64 -36.44 -3.37
C GLU A 332 -14.11 -36.69 -2.98
N SER A 333 -14.43 -36.47 -1.70
CA SER A 333 -15.80 -36.54 -1.18
C SER A 333 -16.74 -35.51 -1.80
N THR A 334 -16.25 -34.29 -2.02
CA THR A 334 -16.97 -33.22 -2.70
C THR A 334 -17.17 -33.54 -4.18
N SER A 335 -16.11 -34.00 -4.86
CA SER A 335 -16.16 -34.40 -6.26
C SER A 335 -17.15 -35.57 -6.49
N ALA A 336 -17.18 -36.56 -5.59
CA ALA A 336 -18.15 -37.66 -5.66
C ALA A 336 -19.60 -37.18 -5.57
N ARG A 337 -19.91 -36.30 -4.60
CA ARG A 337 -21.25 -35.72 -4.43
C ARG A 337 -21.68 -34.87 -5.63
N LEU A 338 -20.75 -34.11 -6.23
CA LEU A 338 -21.01 -33.34 -7.44
C LEU A 338 -21.32 -34.27 -8.63
N SER A 339 -20.52 -35.33 -8.79
CA SER A 339 -20.70 -36.31 -9.89
C SER A 339 -22.07 -37.01 -9.87
N GLU A 340 -22.68 -37.19 -8.69
CA GLU A 340 -24.04 -37.74 -8.57
C GLU A 340 -25.14 -36.80 -9.09
N MET A 341 -24.85 -35.50 -9.19
CA MET A 341 -25.81 -34.44 -9.54
C MET A 341 -25.63 -33.93 -10.97
N LEU A 342 -24.42 -34.00 -11.49
CA LEU A 342 -24.06 -33.47 -12.80
C LEU A 342 -24.54 -34.39 -13.94
N ASP A 343 -24.83 -33.80 -15.09
CA ASP A 343 -25.06 -34.55 -16.30
C ASP A 343 -23.83 -35.39 -16.70
N PRO A 344 -24.02 -36.58 -17.28
CA PRO A 344 -22.95 -37.46 -17.71
C PRO A 344 -21.95 -36.74 -18.62
N GLY A 345 -20.66 -36.80 -18.25
CA GLY A 345 -19.56 -36.20 -19.00
C GLY A 345 -19.13 -34.80 -18.52
N LEU A 346 -19.83 -34.18 -17.58
CA LEU A 346 -19.36 -32.97 -16.92
C LEU A 346 -18.36 -33.32 -15.82
N PRO A 347 -17.18 -32.69 -15.81
CA PRO A 347 -16.17 -32.93 -14.75
C PRO A 347 -16.57 -32.28 -13.45
N ALA A 348 -16.57 -33.06 -12.37
CA ALA A 348 -16.84 -32.60 -11.01
C ALA A 348 -15.58 -31.97 -10.36
N VAL A 349 -15.19 -30.80 -10.85
CA VAL A 349 -13.98 -30.04 -10.44
C VAL A 349 -14.31 -28.58 -10.20
N ASN A 350 -13.42 -27.85 -9.59
CA ASN A 350 -13.51 -26.39 -9.45
C ASN A 350 -12.51 -25.70 -10.41
N PRO A 351 -12.91 -24.65 -11.15
CA PRO A 351 -14.27 -24.10 -11.33
C PRO A 351 -15.23 -25.07 -11.98
N LEU A 352 -16.50 -25.09 -11.55
CA LEU A 352 -17.51 -26.03 -11.98
C LEU A 352 -18.44 -25.42 -13.03
N ASP A 353 -18.59 -26.09 -14.16
CA ASP A 353 -19.68 -25.89 -15.10
C ASP A 353 -20.79 -26.90 -14.75
N ALA A 354 -21.93 -26.41 -14.27
CA ALA A 354 -23.03 -27.26 -13.80
C ALA A 354 -24.34 -27.10 -14.58
N TRP A 355 -24.32 -26.35 -15.71
CA TRP A 355 -25.54 -26.14 -16.51
C TRP A 355 -25.95 -27.38 -17.29
N GLY A 356 -25.02 -28.12 -17.85
CA GLY A 356 -25.24 -29.33 -18.61
C GLY A 356 -26.12 -29.11 -19.87
N ALA A 357 -27.07 -30.01 -20.07
CA ALA A 357 -28.03 -29.91 -21.17
C ALA A 357 -29.19 -28.92 -20.89
N GLY A 358 -29.20 -28.31 -19.70
CA GLY A 358 -30.32 -27.47 -19.28
C GLY A 358 -31.53 -28.30 -18.83
N GLY A 359 -32.70 -27.69 -18.87
CA GLY A 359 -33.96 -28.35 -18.53
C GLY A 359 -34.56 -27.84 -17.21
N PRO A 360 -35.69 -28.37 -16.77
CA PRO A 360 -36.49 -27.80 -15.69
C PRO A 360 -35.81 -27.85 -14.31
N ASN A 361 -34.84 -28.73 -14.14
CA ASN A 361 -34.12 -28.91 -12.89
C ASN A 361 -32.72 -28.23 -12.86
N ALA A 362 -32.26 -27.65 -13.97
CA ALA A 362 -30.92 -27.08 -14.08
C ALA A 362 -30.62 -26.06 -12.98
N SER A 363 -31.54 -25.13 -12.72
CA SER A 363 -31.42 -24.14 -11.69
C SER A 363 -31.27 -24.77 -10.28
N ALA A 364 -32.06 -25.82 -9.99
CA ALA A 364 -31.95 -26.51 -8.68
C ALA A 364 -30.64 -27.29 -8.56
N THR A 365 -30.16 -27.88 -9.64
CA THR A 365 -28.87 -28.57 -9.71
C THR A 365 -27.72 -27.58 -9.46
N MET A 366 -27.70 -26.45 -10.16
CA MET A 366 -26.70 -25.41 -9.96
C MET A 366 -26.67 -24.89 -8.51
N ALA A 367 -27.83 -24.61 -7.93
CA ALA A 367 -27.91 -24.16 -6.53
C ALA A 367 -27.34 -25.20 -5.55
N SER A 368 -27.62 -26.48 -5.79
CA SER A 368 -27.12 -27.57 -4.95
C SER A 368 -25.62 -27.78 -5.16
N CYS A 369 -25.15 -27.76 -6.40
CA CYS A 369 -23.72 -27.88 -6.73
C CYS A 369 -22.91 -26.74 -6.10
N PHE A 370 -23.39 -25.49 -6.16
CA PHE A 370 -22.71 -24.36 -5.53
C PHE A 370 -22.64 -24.50 -4.01
N SER A 371 -23.71 -24.96 -3.37
CA SER A 371 -23.72 -25.24 -1.93
C SER A 371 -22.73 -26.36 -1.56
N ILE A 372 -22.62 -27.40 -2.39
CA ILE A 372 -21.64 -28.49 -2.18
C ILE A 372 -20.22 -27.96 -2.31
N LEU A 373 -19.91 -27.17 -3.37
CA LEU A 373 -18.60 -26.54 -3.57
C LEU A 373 -18.20 -25.67 -2.38
N LEU A 374 -19.10 -24.78 -1.95
CA LEU A 374 -18.78 -23.80 -0.91
C LEU A 374 -18.62 -24.45 0.49
N THR A 375 -19.25 -25.61 0.71
CA THR A 375 -19.08 -26.39 1.96
C THR A 375 -17.81 -27.26 1.98
N ASP A 376 -17.08 -27.33 0.88
CA ASP A 376 -15.75 -27.98 0.85
C ASP A 376 -14.82 -27.33 1.88
N SER A 377 -13.95 -28.14 2.53
CA SER A 377 -13.03 -27.64 3.57
C SER A 377 -11.97 -26.70 3.01
N GLY A 378 -11.57 -26.88 1.75
CA GLY A 378 -10.63 -26.04 1.04
C GLY A 378 -11.25 -24.76 0.46
N ALA A 379 -12.56 -24.58 0.49
CA ALA A 379 -13.21 -23.39 -0.03
C ALA A 379 -13.15 -22.22 0.98
N ALA A 380 -12.53 -21.11 0.62
CA ALA A 380 -12.48 -19.89 1.43
C ALA A 380 -13.68 -18.96 1.17
N MET A 381 -14.09 -18.87 -0.08
CA MET A 381 -15.19 -18.04 -0.59
C MET A 381 -15.71 -18.63 -1.89
N GLY A 382 -16.90 -18.20 -2.34
CA GLY A 382 -17.49 -18.70 -3.58
C GLY A 382 -18.02 -17.61 -4.49
N ALA A 383 -18.00 -17.87 -5.79
CA ALA A 383 -18.60 -17.03 -6.81
C ALA A 383 -19.50 -17.84 -7.76
N VAL A 384 -20.62 -17.24 -8.13
CA VAL A 384 -21.39 -17.64 -9.31
C VAL A 384 -21.08 -16.64 -10.41
N VAL A 385 -20.53 -17.11 -11.51
CA VAL A 385 -20.14 -16.27 -12.65
C VAL A 385 -21.12 -16.51 -13.79
N HIS A 386 -21.61 -15.44 -14.40
CA HIS A 386 -22.64 -15.51 -15.41
C HIS A 386 -22.48 -14.46 -16.52
N ASP A 387 -23.06 -14.76 -17.71
CA ASP A 387 -23.03 -13.90 -18.89
C ASP A 387 -24.19 -12.90 -18.96
N ARG A 388 -25.13 -12.97 -18.04
CA ARG A 388 -26.35 -12.15 -18.04
C ARG A 388 -26.13 -10.85 -17.26
N GLY A 389 -26.75 -9.79 -17.78
CA GLY A 389 -26.82 -8.51 -17.11
C GLY A 389 -28.05 -8.37 -16.21
N PRO A 390 -28.26 -7.16 -15.67
CA PRO A 390 -29.46 -6.81 -14.90
C PRO A 390 -30.75 -7.07 -15.70
N ASN A 391 -31.87 -7.19 -14.99
CA ASN A 391 -33.20 -7.43 -15.55
C ASN A 391 -33.36 -8.78 -16.29
N SER A 392 -32.54 -9.77 -15.95
CA SER A 392 -32.64 -11.13 -16.43
C SER A 392 -33.26 -12.05 -15.37
N GLU A 393 -34.22 -12.92 -15.76
CA GLU A 393 -34.76 -13.94 -14.84
C GLU A 393 -33.68 -14.88 -14.30
N ILE A 394 -32.69 -15.22 -15.14
CA ILE A 394 -31.52 -16.01 -14.72
C ILE A 394 -30.72 -15.30 -13.66
N TYR A 395 -30.57 -13.99 -13.78
CA TYR A 395 -29.88 -13.16 -12.80
C TYR A 395 -30.52 -13.26 -11.40
N SER A 396 -31.85 -13.15 -11.31
CA SER A 396 -32.57 -13.29 -10.03
C SER A 396 -32.43 -14.69 -9.43
N SER A 397 -32.46 -15.72 -10.25
CA SER A 397 -32.30 -17.11 -9.80
C SER A 397 -30.89 -17.33 -9.20
N TYR A 398 -29.87 -16.66 -9.74
CA TYR A 398 -28.49 -16.81 -9.22
C TYR A 398 -28.30 -16.22 -7.82
N LEU A 399 -29.07 -15.22 -7.47
CA LEU A 399 -29.09 -14.71 -6.08
C LEU A 399 -29.60 -15.77 -5.08
N ASP A 400 -30.57 -16.60 -5.49
CA ASP A 400 -31.03 -17.73 -4.68
C ASP A 400 -29.92 -18.77 -4.46
N TYR A 401 -29.04 -18.99 -5.45
CA TYR A 401 -27.89 -19.90 -5.30
C TYR A 401 -26.93 -19.38 -4.24
N LEU A 402 -26.61 -18.08 -4.29
CA LEU A 402 -25.76 -17.42 -3.32
C LEU A 402 -26.34 -17.53 -1.90
N GLU A 403 -27.61 -17.19 -1.72
CA GLU A 403 -28.25 -17.21 -0.40
C GLU A 403 -28.24 -18.59 0.22
N LYS A 404 -28.58 -19.64 -0.53
CA LYS A 404 -28.56 -21.03 -0.05
C LYS A 404 -27.15 -21.47 0.35
N ALA A 405 -26.17 -21.20 -0.48
CA ALA A 405 -24.78 -21.60 -0.24
C ALA A 405 -24.17 -20.83 0.96
N GLN A 406 -24.45 -19.53 1.06
CA GLN A 406 -24.00 -18.71 2.19
C GLN A 406 -24.59 -19.18 3.50
N ARG A 407 -25.90 -19.48 3.57
CA ARG A 407 -26.57 -20.02 4.77
C ARG A 407 -25.99 -21.39 5.19
N ALA A 408 -25.61 -22.23 4.22
CA ALA A 408 -25.05 -23.54 4.49
C ALA A 408 -23.61 -23.49 5.00
N SER A 409 -22.81 -22.54 4.53
CA SER A 409 -21.36 -22.51 4.77
C SER A 409 -20.91 -21.40 5.75
N GLY A 410 -21.67 -20.29 5.84
CA GLY A 410 -21.22 -19.08 6.55
C GLY A 410 -20.10 -18.31 5.85
N LYS A 411 -19.73 -18.67 4.61
CA LYS A 411 -18.61 -18.10 3.87
C LYS A 411 -19.07 -16.98 2.93
N PRO A 412 -18.17 -16.04 2.50
CA PRO A 412 -18.50 -15.01 1.52
C PRO A 412 -18.93 -15.60 0.18
N VAL A 413 -19.94 -14.98 -0.41
CA VAL A 413 -20.46 -15.32 -1.75
C VAL A 413 -20.56 -14.09 -2.62
N PHE A 414 -20.38 -14.27 -3.95
CA PHE A 414 -20.42 -13.18 -4.90
C PHE A 414 -21.14 -13.62 -6.18
N LEU A 415 -22.04 -12.79 -6.70
CA LEU A 415 -22.51 -12.91 -8.06
C LEU A 415 -21.63 -12.06 -8.97
N VAL A 416 -21.00 -12.65 -9.95
CA VAL A 416 -20.02 -11.98 -10.81
C VAL A 416 -20.52 -11.95 -12.24
N ALA A 417 -20.71 -10.76 -12.80
CA ALA A 417 -20.99 -10.58 -14.20
C ALA A 417 -19.69 -10.57 -15.01
N ASN A 418 -19.64 -11.28 -16.12
CA ASN A 418 -18.47 -11.33 -17.01
C ASN A 418 -18.12 -9.94 -17.59
N ARG A 419 -19.10 -9.06 -17.72
CA ARG A 419 -18.95 -7.72 -18.27
C ARG A 419 -19.40 -6.68 -17.24
N GLN A 420 -18.87 -5.46 -17.38
CA GLN A 420 -19.28 -4.32 -16.57
C GLN A 420 -20.67 -3.81 -16.94
N GLY A 421 -21.34 -3.12 -16.01
CA GLY A 421 -22.63 -2.46 -16.19
C GLY A 421 -23.75 -3.00 -15.31
N SER A 422 -23.55 -4.07 -14.55
CA SER A 422 -24.56 -4.63 -13.64
C SER A 422 -24.71 -3.84 -12.35
N GLY A 423 -23.67 -3.12 -11.92
CA GLY A 423 -23.64 -2.40 -10.65
C GLY A 423 -24.59 -1.22 -10.53
N ALA A 424 -25.11 -0.72 -11.64
CA ALA A 424 -26.11 0.36 -11.67
C ALA A 424 -27.57 -0.14 -11.53
N ASP A 425 -27.80 -1.46 -11.59
CA ASP A 425 -29.11 -2.06 -11.48
C ASP A 425 -29.64 -2.05 -10.03
N GLU A 426 -30.92 -1.71 -9.85
CA GLU A 426 -31.55 -1.62 -8.51
C GLU A 426 -31.54 -2.97 -7.77
N LEU A 427 -31.66 -4.08 -8.49
CA LEU A 427 -31.56 -5.41 -7.89
C LEU A 427 -30.14 -5.71 -7.41
N ALA A 428 -29.12 -5.33 -8.20
CA ALA A 428 -27.72 -5.48 -7.81
C ALA A 428 -27.39 -4.66 -6.57
N ILE A 429 -27.87 -3.41 -6.51
CA ILE A 429 -27.70 -2.52 -5.36
C ILE A 429 -28.37 -3.10 -4.12
N SER A 430 -29.65 -3.45 -4.22
CA SER A 430 -30.43 -3.96 -3.08
C SER A 430 -29.91 -5.31 -2.57
N SER A 431 -29.50 -6.21 -3.46
CA SER A 431 -28.91 -7.51 -3.10
C SER A 431 -27.57 -7.34 -2.40
N THR A 432 -26.74 -6.39 -2.85
CA THR A 432 -25.45 -6.07 -2.22
C THR A 432 -25.65 -5.57 -0.79
N TYR A 433 -26.66 -4.74 -0.56
CA TYR A 433 -27.02 -4.26 0.80
C TYR A 433 -27.53 -5.38 1.73
N GLN A 434 -28.07 -6.45 1.14
CA GLN A 434 -28.54 -7.64 1.86
C GLN A 434 -27.43 -8.68 2.11
N GLY A 435 -26.19 -8.40 1.73
CA GLY A 435 -25.04 -9.30 1.91
C GLY A 435 -24.87 -10.33 0.78
N LEU A 436 -25.52 -10.10 -0.36
CA LEU A 436 -25.38 -10.87 -1.61
C LEU A 436 -24.81 -9.96 -2.70
N PRO A 437 -23.52 -9.63 -2.67
CA PRO A 437 -22.95 -8.63 -3.55
C PRO A 437 -22.88 -9.09 -5.00
N VAL A 438 -23.25 -8.17 -5.90
CA VAL A 438 -23.12 -8.31 -7.33
C VAL A 438 -21.92 -7.50 -7.80
N ILE A 439 -20.97 -8.16 -8.45
CA ILE A 439 -19.69 -7.60 -8.88
C ILE A 439 -19.63 -7.52 -10.40
N ASP A 440 -19.09 -6.42 -10.90
CA ASP A 440 -18.88 -6.18 -12.32
C ASP A 440 -17.47 -6.53 -12.77
N GLY A 441 -17.36 -7.43 -13.73
CA GLY A 441 -16.11 -7.83 -14.36
C GLY A 441 -15.31 -8.86 -13.55
N VAL A 442 -14.93 -9.93 -14.24
CA VAL A 442 -14.18 -11.06 -13.63
C VAL A 442 -12.80 -10.61 -13.12
N THR A 443 -12.12 -9.75 -13.85
CA THR A 443 -10.79 -9.25 -13.45
C THR A 443 -10.86 -8.48 -12.15
N GLN A 444 -11.79 -7.53 -12.01
CA GLN A 444 -11.98 -6.73 -10.79
C GLN A 444 -12.38 -7.62 -9.62
N PHE A 445 -13.27 -8.59 -9.85
CA PHE A 445 -13.62 -9.59 -8.84
C PHE A 445 -12.40 -10.38 -8.36
N LEU A 446 -11.58 -10.90 -9.28
CA LEU A 446 -10.38 -11.67 -8.92
C LEU A 446 -9.36 -10.83 -8.15
N VAL A 447 -9.18 -9.56 -8.50
CA VAL A 447 -8.33 -8.64 -7.71
C VAL A 447 -8.90 -8.45 -6.30
N GLY A 448 -10.20 -8.23 -6.16
CA GLY A 448 -10.85 -8.15 -4.85
C GLY A 448 -10.74 -9.46 -4.05
N ALA A 449 -10.90 -10.62 -4.70
CA ALA A 449 -10.72 -11.93 -4.08
C ALA A 449 -9.27 -12.13 -3.60
N ARG A 450 -8.27 -11.76 -4.41
CA ARG A 450 -6.86 -11.75 -4.01
C ARG A 450 -6.65 -10.90 -2.76
N CYS A 451 -7.21 -9.68 -2.72
CA CYS A 451 -7.09 -8.79 -1.57
C CYS A 451 -7.72 -9.40 -0.30
N LEU A 452 -8.91 -10.01 -0.40
CA LEU A 452 -9.56 -10.68 0.74
C LEU A 452 -8.72 -11.85 1.27
N LEU A 453 -8.22 -12.71 0.37
CA LEU A 453 -7.39 -13.84 0.73
C LEU A 453 -6.04 -13.39 1.34
N ALA A 454 -5.39 -12.40 0.73
CA ALA A 454 -4.13 -11.85 1.23
C ALA A 454 -4.29 -11.19 2.60
N TYR A 455 -5.39 -10.45 2.83
CA TYR A 455 -5.68 -9.86 4.14
C TYR A 455 -5.94 -10.93 5.20
N ARG A 456 -6.74 -11.97 4.89
CA ARG A 456 -6.93 -13.12 5.77
C ARG A 456 -5.59 -13.77 6.15
N ASP A 457 -4.75 -14.05 5.17
CA ASP A 457 -3.45 -14.68 5.39
C ASP A 457 -2.53 -13.79 6.22
N PHE A 458 -2.58 -12.47 6.01
CA PHE A 458 -1.89 -11.50 6.83
C PHE A 458 -2.34 -11.55 8.30
N GLN A 459 -3.65 -11.61 8.56
CA GLN A 459 -4.19 -11.69 9.93
C GLN A 459 -3.79 -12.99 10.65
N GLN A 460 -3.50 -14.05 9.90
CA GLN A 460 -3.08 -15.36 10.45
C GLN A 460 -1.56 -15.49 10.61
N ARG A 461 -0.77 -14.47 10.18
CA ARG A 461 0.70 -14.53 10.34
C ARG A 461 1.09 -14.61 11.80
N ALA A 462 2.11 -15.42 12.06
CA ALA A 462 2.73 -15.46 13.38
C ALA A 462 3.35 -14.10 13.72
N VAL A 463 3.36 -13.76 14.99
CA VAL A 463 4.07 -12.56 15.47
C VAL A 463 5.57 -12.73 15.17
N MET A 464 6.13 -11.78 14.45
CA MET A 464 7.56 -11.79 14.10
C MET A 464 8.43 -11.77 15.36
N LYS A 465 9.45 -12.61 15.35
CA LYS A 465 10.47 -12.69 16.41
C LYS A 465 11.75 -12.04 15.92
N CYS A 466 11.77 -10.72 15.95
CA CYS A 466 12.89 -9.94 15.43
C CYS A 466 14.12 -10.04 16.35
N ASP A 467 15.30 -10.08 15.74
CA ASP A 467 16.56 -10.02 16.46
C ASP A 467 16.72 -8.67 17.17
N VAL A 468 17.38 -8.71 18.32
CA VAL A 468 17.75 -7.52 19.09
C VAL A 468 19.27 -7.40 19.06
N THR A 469 19.74 -6.23 18.66
CA THR A 469 21.19 -5.93 18.66
C THR A 469 21.72 -5.71 20.08
N ASP A 470 22.95 -6.13 20.31
CA ASP A 470 23.68 -5.83 21.54
C ASP A 470 23.98 -4.32 21.60
N GLN A 471 23.40 -3.62 22.59
CA GLN A 471 23.54 -2.18 22.74
C GLN A 471 25.00 -1.73 22.92
N GLN A 472 25.83 -2.54 23.56
CA GLN A 472 27.26 -2.21 23.74
C GLN A 472 28.00 -2.21 22.39
N LYS A 473 27.68 -3.16 21.51
CA LYS A 473 28.21 -3.18 20.14
C LYS A 473 27.70 -2.01 19.32
N VAL A 474 26.41 -1.68 19.43
CA VAL A 474 25.83 -0.52 18.75
C VAL A 474 26.55 0.77 19.17
N ASP A 475 26.72 1.00 20.47
CA ASP A 475 27.38 2.19 21.00
C ASP A 475 28.87 2.25 20.61
N TYR A 476 29.53 1.10 20.53
CA TYR A 476 30.92 1.01 20.04
C TYR A 476 31.00 1.41 18.58
N TRP A 477 30.18 0.82 17.71
CA TRP A 477 30.23 1.09 16.28
C TRP A 477 29.76 2.49 15.91
N LYS A 478 28.77 3.05 16.61
CA LYS A 478 28.39 4.48 16.44
C LYS A 478 29.56 5.41 16.72
N ARG A 479 30.36 5.13 17.73
CA ARG A 479 31.58 5.92 18.00
C ARG A 479 32.63 5.73 16.91
N GLN A 480 32.92 4.50 16.51
CA GLN A 480 33.89 4.24 15.45
C GLN A 480 33.51 4.96 14.14
N LEU A 481 32.24 4.90 13.78
CA LEU A 481 31.71 5.59 12.58
C LEU A 481 31.77 7.12 12.74
N GLN A 482 31.57 7.66 13.94
CA GLN A 482 31.69 9.11 14.16
C GLN A 482 33.14 9.64 14.10
N ASP A 483 34.13 8.83 14.42
CA ASP A 483 35.55 9.19 14.44
C ASP A 483 36.22 8.96 13.07
N CYS A 484 35.52 8.42 12.10
CA CYS A 484 36.00 8.02 10.78
C CYS A 484 35.42 8.94 9.70
N ASP A 485 36.24 9.46 8.79
CA ASP A 485 35.79 10.28 7.65
C ASP A 485 35.32 9.41 6.44
N TYR A 486 35.78 8.15 6.39
CA TYR A 486 35.47 7.19 5.33
C TYR A 486 35.51 5.77 5.88
N VAL A 487 34.50 4.96 5.54
CA VAL A 487 34.45 3.55 5.92
C VAL A 487 35.06 2.70 4.82
N SER A 488 36.27 2.15 5.07
CA SER A 488 36.88 1.21 4.14
C SER A 488 36.11 -0.12 4.08
N GLU A 489 36.30 -0.90 2.98
CA GLU A 489 35.71 -2.25 2.86
C GLU A 489 36.09 -3.16 4.02
N SER A 490 37.32 -3.02 4.53
CA SER A 490 37.81 -3.79 5.67
C SER A 490 37.01 -3.45 6.93
N LEU A 491 36.83 -2.17 7.24
CA LEU A 491 36.06 -1.69 8.39
C LEU A 491 34.58 -2.05 8.26
N ALA A 492 33.99 -1.91 7.08
CA ALA A 492 32.62 -2.33 6.79
C ALA A 492 32.43 -3.83 7.05
N SER A 493 33.36 -4.66 6.56
CA SER A 493 33.35 -6.12 6.77
C SER A 493 33.54 -6.48 8.26
N GLU A 494 34.33 -5.72 9.02
CA GLU A 494 34.52 -5.93 10.45
C GLU A 494 33.24 -5.62 11.22
N LEU A 495 32.60 -4.49 10.95
CA LEU A 495 31.30 -4.12 11.49
C LEU A 495 30.26 -5.23 11.27
N LEU A 496 30.10 -5.69 10.03
CA LEU A 496 29.12 -6.70 9.65
C LEU A 496 29.40 -8.03 10.35
N ARG A 497 30.69 -8.47 10.43
CA ARG A 497 31.07 -9.69 11.17
C ARG A 497 30.79 -9.59 12.65
N ASP A 498 31.02 -8.44 13.27
CA ASP A 498 30.74 -8.26 14.71
C ASP A 498 29.25 -8.39 15.02
N PHE A 499 28.37 -7.98 14.12
CA PHE A 499 26.93 -8.25 14.22
C PHE A 499 26.51 -9.63 13.72
N GLY A 500 27.45 -10.50 13.36
CA GLY A 500 27.20 -11.90 13.02
C GLY A 500 26.74 -12.12 11.56
N ILE A 501 27.06 -11.20 10.67
CA ILE A 501 26.92 -11.39 9.22
C ILE A 501 28.21 -12.01 8.69
N PRO A 502 28.17 -13.18 8.03
CA PRO A 502 29.35 -13.83 7.49
C PRO A 502 29.93 -13.01 6.33
N MET A 503 31.16 -12.49 6.52
CA MET A 503 31.89 -11.79 5.46
C MET A 503 33.18 -12.51 5.17
N ILE A 504 33.59 -12.55 3.90
CA ILE A 504 34.87 -13.11 3.47
C ILE A 504 36.01 -12.38 4.21
N GLN A 505 37.01 -13.12 4.60
CA GLN A 505 38.17 -12.50 5.25
C GLN A 505 39.03 -11.85 4.18
N SER A 506 39.24 -10.55 4.30
CA SER A 506 40.06 -9.77 3.37
C SER A 506 41.12 -8.96 4.14
N LEU A 507 42.22 -8.68 3.49
CA LEU A 507 43.32 -7.89 4.02
C LEU A 507 43.62 -6.73 3.08
N GLU A 508 43.64 -5.51 3.62
CA GLU A 508 44.01 -4.32 2.88
C GLU A 508 45.54 -4.11 2.98
N VAL A 509 46.20 -3.86 1.86
CA VAL A 509 47.63 -3.67 1.75
C VAL A 509 47.94 -2.55 0.74
N SER A 510 49.09 -1.89 0.92
CA SER A 510 49.47 -0.74 0.10
C SER A 510 50.85 -0.90 -0.53
N SER A 511 51.52 -2.04 -0.35
CA SER A 511 52.82 -2.35 -0.92
C SER A 511 52.92 -3.81 -1.35
N LEU A 512 53.84 -4.09 -2.25
CA LEU A 512 54.10 -5.47 -2.73
C LEU A 512 54.61 -6.38 -1.59
N ASP A 513 55.40 -5.86 -0.65
CA ASP A 513 55.90 -6.62 0.49
C ASP A 513 54.77 -7.01 1.48
N GLU A 514 53.84 -6.08 1.76
CA GLU A 514 52.65 -6.38 2.53
C GLU A 514 51.77 -7.39 1.83
N LEU A 515 51.59 -7.26 0.49
CA LEU A 515 50.79 -8.17 -0.30
C LEU A 515 51.39 -9.60 -0.26
N GLN A 516 52.71 -9.75 -0.40
CA GLN A 516 53.37 -11.04 -0.27
C GLN A 516 53.16 -11.68 1.11
N THR A 517 53.19 -10.87 2.15
CA THR A 517 52.92 -11.33 3.50
C THR A 517 51.46 -11.75 3.69
N ALA A 518 50.50 -10.97 3.14
CA ALA A 518 49.07 -11.26 3.20
C ALA A 518 48.71 -12.57 2.50
N VAL A 519 49.35 -12.87 1.35
CA VAL A 519 49.15 -14.10 0.59
C VAL A 519 49.50 -15.36 1.39
N LEU A 520 50.47 -15.30 2.30
CA LEU A 520 50.81 -16.43 3.17
C LEU A 520 49.61 -16.83 4.08
N ASN A 521 48.76 -15.88 4.42
CA ASN A 521 47.57 -16.11 5.24
C ASN A 521 46.35 -16.47 4.39
N VAL A 522 46.21 -15.91 3.19
CA VAL A 522 45.04 -16.09 2.31
C VAL A 522 45.14 -17.36 1.45
N GLY A 523 46.33 -17.62 0.86
CA GLY A 523 46.52 -18.74 -0.03
C GLY A 523 45.95 -18.50 -1.45
N PHE A 524 46.30 -19.41 -2.37
CA PHE A 524 45.76 -19.40 -3.74
C PHE A 524 44.66 -20.46 -3.91
N PRO A 525 43.70 -20.26 -4.82
CA PRO A 525 43.49 -19.06 -5.63
C PRO A 525 42.90 -17.88 -4.82
N LEU A 526 43.23 -16.65 -5.26
CA LEU A 526 42.77 -15.44 -4.58
C LEU A 526 42.20 -14.40 -5.55
N VAL A 527 41.60 -13.37 -4.99
CA VAL A 527 41.12 -12.18 -5.70
C VAL A 527 41.85 -10.95 -5.19
N LEU A 528 42.19 -10.05 -6.10
CA LEU A 528 42.76 -8.75 -5.80
C LEU A 528 41.76 -7.67 -6.25
N LYS A 529 41.45 -6.73 -5.34
CA LYS A 529 40.55 -5.61 -5.62
C LYS A 529 41.22 -4.29 -5.27
N THR A 530 40.96 -3.22 -6.05
CA THR A 530 41.38 -1.88 -5.62
C THR A 530 40.75 -1.48 -4.30
N ALA A 531 41.51 -0.84 -3.41
CA ALA A 531 41.07 -0.25 -2.16
C ALA A 531 41.29 1.27 -2.12
N VAL A 532 41.49 1.87 -3.29
CA VAL A 532 41.71 3.32 -3.41
C VAL A 532 40.43 4.06 -3.06
N GLN A 533 40.54 5.00 -2.12
CA GLN A 533 39.43 5.81 -1.65
C GLN A 533 38.73 6.56 -2.79
N GLY A 534 37.39 6.56 -2.81
CA GLY A 534 36.56 7.20 -3.84
C GLY A 534 36.27 6.31 -5.06
N ILE A 535 36.68 5.04 -5.04
CA ILE A 535 36.33 4.04 -6.05
C ILE A 535 35.32 3.04 -5.44
N ASP A 536 34.04 3.41 -5.44
CA ASP A 536 32.98 2.60 -4.85
C ASP A 536 32.54 1.46 -5.81
N HIS A 537 32.50 1.71 -7.12
CA HIS A 537 32.16 0.73 -8.16
C HIS A 537 33.42 0.11 -8.82
N LYS A 538 34.11 -0.75 -8.07
CA LYS A 538 35.41 -1.31 -8.45
C LYS A 538 35.38 -2.07 -9.77
N THR A 539 34.29 -2.77 -10.08
CA THR A 539 34.15 -3.57 -11.32
C THR A 539 34.08 -2.70 -12.56
N GLU A 540 33.44 -1.53 -12.50
CA GLU A 540 33.29 -0.61 -13.64
C GLU A 540 34.63 -0.05 -14.11
N VAL A 541 35.57 0.15 -13.19
CA VAL A 541 36.93 0.63 -13.50
C VAL A 541 37.93 -0.50 -13.75
N GLY A 542 37.43 -1.75 -13.81
CA GLY A 542 38.33 -2.92 -13.94
C GLY A 542 39.24 -3.09 -12.71
N GLY A 543 38.78 -2.69 -11.54
CA GLY A 543 39.51 -2.71 -10.27
C GLY A 543 39.42 -4.05 -9.53
N VAL A 544 38.89 -5.10 -10.15
CA VAL A 544 38.75 -6.46 -9.57
C VAL A 544 39.41 -7.48 -10.49
N ILE A 545 40.38 -8.23 -9.98
CA ILE A 545 41.09 -9.28 -10.74
C ILE A 545 40.85 -10.62 -9.99
N LEU A 546 40.17 -11.54 -10.68
CA LEU A 546 39.73 -12.83 -10.14
C LEU A 546 40.67 -13.97 -10.56
N ASN A 547 40.59 -15.10 -9.85
CA ASN A 547 41.24 -16.36 -10.19
C ASN A 547 42.78 -16.27 -10.27
N ILE A 548 43.40 -15.45 -9.45
CA ILE A 548 44.88 -15.39 -9.34
C ILE A 548 45.34 -16.68 -8.67
N SER A 549 46.11 -17.49 -9.40
CA SER A 549 46.43 -18.87 -9.00
C SER A 549 47.89 -19.08 -8.54
N ASP A 550 48.75 -18.09 -8.80
CA ASP A 550 50.16 -18.17 -8.45
C ASP A 550 50.80 -16.78 -8.24
N GLN A 551 52.06 -16.77 -7.78
CA GLN A 551 52.77 -15.59 -7.42
C GLN A 551 53.09 -14.66 -8.63
N PRO A 552 53.45 -15.17 -9.83
CA PRO A 552 53.66 -14.32 -11.02
C PRO A 552 52.38 -13.57 -11.43
N GLN A 553 51.22 -14.28 -11.48
CA GLN A 553 49.93 -13.62 -11.79
C GLN A 553 49.57 -12.57 -10.75
N LEU A 554 49.86 -12.81 -9.48
CA LEU A 554 49.62 -11.84 -8.42
C LEU A 554 50.44 -10.56 -8.60
N GLN A 555 51.71 -10.71 -8.96
CA GLN A 555 52.60 -9.57 -9.20
C GLN A 555 52.09 -8.76 -10.40
N ASP A 556 51.82 -9.42 -11.53
CA ASP A 556 51.27 -8.75 -12.72
C ASP A 556 49.95 -8.01 -12.42
N ALA A 557 49.04 -8.66 -11.65
CA ALA A 557 47.76 -8.06 -11.25
C ALA A 557 47.96 -6.84 -10.36
N TYR A 558 48.88 -6.89 -9.40
CA TYR A 558 49.18 -5.77 -8.53
C TYR A 558 49.81 -4.60 -9.30
N GLU A 559 50.77 -4.87 -10.19
CA GLU A 559 51.43 -3.85 -11.02
C GLU A 559 50.41 -3.17 -11.94
N ASP A 560 49.46 -3.92 -12.53
CA ASP A 560 48.34 -3.36 -13.32
C ASP A 560 47.47 -2.42 -12.51
N LEU A 561 46.98 -2.85 -11.33
CA LEU A 561 46.15 -2.01 -10.46
C LEU A 561 46.89 -0.80 -9.93
N LEU A 562 48.18 -0.97 -9.53
CA LEU A 562 49.04 0.12 -9.06
C LEU A 562 49.19 1.21 -10.12
N GLN A 563 49.45 0.81 -11.39
CA GLN A 563 49.64 1.75 -12.50
C GLN A 563 48.35 2.51 -12.86
N ARG A 564 47.21 1.83 -12.84
CA ARG A 564 45.93 2.42 -13.29
C ARG A 564 45.17 3.16 -12.19
N LEU A 565 45.19 2.63 -10.98
CA LEU A 565 44.27 3.08 -9.91
C LEU A 565 45.00 3.54 -8.65
N GLY A 566 46.17 2.93 -8.34
CA GLY A 566 46.94 3.28 -7.12
C GLY A 566 47.36 2.06 -6.30
N PRO A 567 48.14 2.27 -5.21
CA PRO A 567 48.83 1.18 -4.51
C PRO A 567 47.92 0.40 -3.55
N ALA A 568 46.80 0.97 -3.10
CA ALA A 568 45.94 0.34 -2.12
C ALA A 568 45.09 -0.74 -2.78
N VAL A 569 45.22 -1.98 -2.27
CA VAL A 569 44.45 -3.13 -2.74
C VAL A 569 43.97 -3.99 -1.58
N THR A 570 42.85 -4.66 -1.78
CA THR A 570 42.30 -5.69 -0.86
C THR A 570 42.58 -7.06 -1.48
N VAL A 571 43.16 -7.97 -0.70
CA VAL A 571 43.35 -9.38 -1.06
C VAL A 571 42.43 -10.28 -0.25
N ALA A 572 41.75 -11.21 -0.91
CA ALA A 572 40.84 -12.18 -0.29
C ALA A 572 40.96 -13.54 -0.99
N PRO A 573 40.61 -14.65 -0.33
CA PRO A 573 40.54 -15.96 -0.97
C PRO A 573 39.46 -15.93 -2.06
N MET A 574 39.68 -16.70 -3.14
CA MET A 574 38.67 -16.88 -4.16
C MET A 574 37.49 -17.69 -3.63
N ALA A 575 36.28 -17.11 -3.63
CA ALA A 575 35.09 -17.82 -3.24
C ALA A 575 34.70 -18.89 -4.27
N ASP A 576 34.04 -19.98 -3.84
CA ASP A 576 33.48 -20.97 -4.74
C ASP A 576 32.43 -20.35 -5.65
N ASN A 577 32.52 -20.62 -6.96
CA ASN A 577 31.57 -20.12 -7.96
C ASN A 577 30.25 -20.88 -7.98
N LYS A 578 30.07 -21.91 -7.13
CA LYS A 578 28.83 -22.67 -7.03
C LYS A 578 27.81 -21.93 -6.16
N GLY A 579 26.55 -21.97 -6.59
CA GLY A 579 25.45 -21.33 -5.87
C GLY A 579 24.86 -20.11 -6.59
N ALA A 580 24.13 -19.29 -5.85
CA ALA A 580 23.50 -18.08 -6.35
C ALA A 580 24.20 -16.82 -5.82
N GLU A 581 24.21 -15.76 -6.62
CA GLU A 581 24.56 -14.42 -6.17
C GLU A 581 23.29 -13.73 -5.70
N MET A 582 23.31 -13.29 -4.45
CA MET A 582 22.23 -12.55 -3.81
C MET A 582 22.73 -11.15 -3.48
N ILE A 583 21.79 -10.20 -3.34
CA ILE A 583 22.04 -8.85 -2.84
C ILE A 583 21.42 -8.71 -1.47
N LEU A 584 22.09 -8.02 -0.57
CA LEU A 584 21.56 -7.64 0.73
C LEU A 584 22.03 -6.23 1.06
N GLY A 585 21.10 -5.28 1.09
CA GLY A 585 21.44 -3.89 1.34
C GLY A 585 20.49 -3.20 2.30
N VAL A 586 20.96 -2.10 2.88
CA VAL A 586 20.15 -1.12 3.63
C VAL A 586 20.19 0.17 2.85
N SER A 587 19.03 0.81 2.70
CA SER A 587 18.91 2.14 2.13
C SER A 587 17.95 2.96 2.98
N ARG A 588 18.24 4.24 3.15
CA ARG A 588 17.39 5.14 3.92
C ARG A 588 16.43 5.88 3.01
N ASP A 589 15.14 5.60 3.16
CA ASP A 589 14.07 6.36 2.53
C ASP A 589 13.77 7.64 3.32
N GLU A 590 13.54 8.76 2.63
CA GLU A 590 13.29 10.06 3.26
C GLU A 590 11.98 10.10 4.06
N GLN A 591 10.98 9.30 3.69
CA GLN A 591 9.67 9.25 4.35
C GLN A 591 9.59 8.17 5.43
N PHE A 592 10.11 6.98 5.15
CA PHE A 592 9.91 5.79 5.98
C PHE A 592 11.14 5.34 6.77
N GLY A 593 12.28 6.02 6.60
CA GLY A 593 13.53 5.67 7.28
C GLY A 593 14.24 4.46 6.65
N PRO A 594 14.95 3.63 7.45
CA PRO A 594 15.73 2.55 6.91
C PRO A 594 14.84 1.47 6.26
N THR A 595 15.26 0.99 5.11
CA THR A 595 14.67 -0.15 4.38
C THR A 595 15.77 -1.16 4.06
N VAL A 596 15.39 -2.41 3.88
CA VAL A 596 16.32 -3.50 3.54
C VAL A 596 15.96 -4.07 2.19
N VAL A 597 16.95 -4.18 1.31
CA VAL A 597 16.81 -4.79 -0.02
C VAL A 597 17.30 -6.23 0.06
N VAL A 598 16.48 -7.18 -0.43
CA VAL A 598 16.80 -8.60 -0.52
C VAL A 598 16.47 -9.13 -1.90
N GLY A 599 17.23 -10.08 -2.42
CA GLY A 599 16.91 -10.71 -3.70
C GLY A 599 18.12 -11.20 -4.46
N PHE A 600 17.98 -11.35 -5.78
CA PHE A 600 19.04 -11.83 -6.64
C PHE A 600 20.02 -10.70 -6.99
N GLY A 601 21.33 -11.01 -6.94
CA GLY A 601 22.43 -10.12 -7.25
C GLY A 601 23.07 -10.42 -8.60
N GLY A 602 24.23 -9.80 -8.86
CA GLY A 602 25.01 -9.98 -10.08
C GLY A 602 24.29 -9.46 -11.33
N ILE A 603 24.63 -10.00 -12.50
CA ILE A 603 24.08 -9.57 -13.80
C ILE A 603 22.53 -9.66 -13.86
N TYR A 604 21.94 -10.55 -13.10
CA TYR A 604 20.48 -10.72 -13.06
C TYR A 604 19.77 -9.58 -12.32
N ALA A 605 20.40 -8.98 -11.32
CA ALA A 605 19.84 -7.84 -10.59
C ALA A 605 19.65 -6.62 -11.52
N GLU A 606 20.62 -6.35 -12.38
CA GLU A 606 20.59 -5.21 -13.29
C GLU A 606 19.54 -5.35 -14.39
N ILE A 607 19.31 -6.57 -14.89
CA ILE A 607 18.41 -6.81 -16.03
C ILE A 607 16.99 -7.12 -15.58
N LEU A 608 16.82 -7.99 -14.57
CA LEU A 608 15.51 -8.50 -14.16
C LEU A 608 14.93 -7.76 -12.96
N SER A 609 15.77 -7.04 -12.21
CA SER A 609 15.36 -6.31 -10.97
C SER A 609 14.56 -7.20 -10.00
N ASP A 610 14.90 -8.52 -9.90
CA ASP A 610 14.18 -9.50 -9.07
C ASP A 610 14.61 -9.38 -7.60
N VAL A 611 14.26 -8.24 -7.02
CA VAL A 611 14.57 -7.84 -5.65
C VAL A 611 13.32 -7.32 -4.95
N ALA A 612 13.27 -7.45 -3.64
CA ALA A 612 12.23 -6.88 -2.80
C ALA A 612 12.82 -5.89 -1.80
N VAL A 613 12.05 -4.85 -1.50
CA VAL A 613 12.33 -3.90 -0.41
C VAL A 613 11.48 -4.31 0.79
N MET A 614 12.07 -4.35 1.97
CA MET A 614 11.40 -4.74 3.21
C MET A 614 11.54 -3.66 4.26
N LEU A 615 10.49 -3.44 5.04
CA LEU A 615 10.49 -2.49 6.17
C LEU A 615 10.96 -3.22 7.45
N PRO A 616 12.06 -2.81 8.10
CA PRO A 616 12.47 -3.39 9.37
C PRO A 616 11.55 -2.95 10.54
N PRO A 617 11.43 -3.74 11.65
CA PRO A 617 12.11 -5.01 11.88
C PRO A 617 11.35 -6.21 11.30
N PHE A 618 12.07 -7.21 10.82
CA PHE A 618 11.50 -8.49 10.36
C PHE A 618 12.38 -9.67 10.77
N ASP A 619 11.82 -10.88 10.76
CA ASP A 619 12.51 -12.13 11.07
C ASP A 619 12.80 -12.96 9.81
N SER A 620 13.54 -14.07 9.99
CA SER A 620 13.91 -14.99 8.90
C SER A 620 12.70 -15.58 8.17
N ALA A 621 11.60 -15.82 8.89
CA ALA A 621 10.38 -16.37 8.28
C ALA A 621 9.74 -15.39 7.30
N GLU A 622 9.73 -14.10 7.64
CA GLU A 622 9.22 -13.05 6.76
C GLU A 622 10.13 -12.88 5.53
N VAL A 623 11.46 -12.91 5.70
CA VAL A 623 12.39 -12.90 4.56
C VAL A 623 12.10 -14.08 3.61
N LYS A 624 11.94 -15.29 4.14
CA LYS A 624 11.63 -16.47 3.34
C LYS A 624 10.32 -16.34 2.58
N ARG A 625 9.30 -15.75 3.22
CA ARG A 625 8.01 -15.46 2.57
C ARG A 625 8.18 -14.49 1.40
N VAL A 626 8.95 -13.43 1.59
CA VAL A 626 9.21 -12.42 0.54
C VAL A 626 10.02 -13.04 -0.61
N LEU A 627 11.07 -13.81 -0.32
CA LEU A 627 11.86 -14.48 -1.35
C LEU A 627 11.02 -15.42 -2.23
N LYS A 628 10.03 -16.11 -1.65
CA LYS A 628 9.11 -16.99 -2.40
C LYS A 628 8.24 -16.24 -3.41
N SER A 629 8.07 -14.93 -3.29
CA SER A 629 7.36 -14.10 -4.26
C SER A 629 8.22 -13.67 -5.45
N LEU A 630 9.55 -13.84 -5.37
CA LEU A 630 10.47 -13.49 -6.44
C LEU A 630 10.40 -14.52 -7.59
N SER A 631 10.52 -14.03 -8.82
CA SER A 631 10.37 -14.85 -10.03
C SER A 631 11.45 -15.94 -10.13
N MET A 632 12.66 -15.66 -9.65
CA MET A 632 13.79 -16.57 -9.69
C MET A 632 13.90 -17.51 -8.48
N TYR A 633 12.98 -17.40 -7.49
CA TYR A 633 13.02 -18.24 -6.29
C TYR A 633 13.18 -19.74 -6.56
N PRO A 634 12.54 -20.35 -7.60
CA PRO A 634 12.72 -21.77 -7.89
C PRO A 634 14.17 -22.17 -8.15
N LEU A 635 15.04 -21.23 -8.59
CA LEU A 635 16.47 -21.51 -8.75
C LEU A 635 17.16 -21.86 -7.42
N LEU A 636 16.67 -21.26 -6.32
CA LEU A 636 17.22 -21.52 -4.97
C LEU A 636 16.81 -22.90 -4.45
N GLU A 637 15.67 -23.43 -4.85
CA GLU A 637 15.18 -24.77 -4.49
C GLU A 637 15.84 -25.89 -5.30
N GLY A 638 16.62 -25.55 -6.32
CA GLY A 638 17.31 -26.49 -7.17
C GLY A 638 16.52 -26.89 -8.41
N VAL A 639 16.93 -26.40 -9.56
CA VAL A 639 16.35 -26.75 -10.86
C VAL A 639 17.23 -27.78 -11.58
N ARG A 640 16.63 -28.60 -12.46
CA ARG A 640 17.30 -29.58 -13.32
C ARG A 640 18.21 -30.55 -12.56
N GLY A 641 17.82 -30.94 -11.33
CA GLY A 641 18.59 -31.88 -10.50
C GLY A 641 19.75 -31.24 -9.71
N GLY A 642 19.80 -29.91 -9.66
CA GLY A 642 20.70 -29.19 -8.74
C GLY A 642 20.28 -29.40 -7.29
N SER A 643 21.25 -29.33 -6.36
CA SER A 643 20.94 -29.37 -4.92
C SER A 643 20.30 -28.05 -4.48
N PRO A 644 19.31 -28.08 -3.58
CA PRO A 644 18.78 -26.89 -2.96
C PRO A 644 19.88 -26.09 -2.26
N LEU A 645 19.80 -24.76 -2.34
CA LEU A 645 20.70 -23.86 -1.63
C LEU A 645 20.24 -23.63 -0.19
N ASP A 646 21.12 -23.18 0.67
CA ASP A 646 20.83 -22.93 2.09
C ASP A 646 20.11 -21.59 2.28
N ILE A 647 18.84 -21.55 1.79
CA ILE A 647 17.98 -20.35 1.83
C ILE A 647 17.84 -19.83 3.27
N ASP A 648 17.78 -20.74 4.25
CA ASP A 648 17.58 -20.37 5.66
C ASP A 648 18.76 -19.55 6.19
N SER A 649 20.00 -19.89 5.80
CA SER A 649 21.18 -19.10 6.19
C SER A 649 21.13 -17.66 5.65
N TYR A 650 20.67 -17.45 4.43
CA TYR A 650 20.49 -16.10 3.87
C TYR A 650 19.36 -15.34 4.58
N CYS A 651 18.25 -16.03 4.88
CA CYS A 651 17.14 -15.42 5.63
C CYS A 651 17.57 -14.95 7.03
N ASP A 652 18.41 -15.74 7.73
CA ASP A 652 18.94 -15.37 9.04
C ASP A 652 19.87 -14.16 8.96
N VAL A 653 20.70 -14.10 7.93
CA VAL A 653 21.59 -12.94 7.68
C VAL A 653 20.79 -11.68 7.36
N ALA A 654 19.74 -11.79 6.55
CA ALA A 654 18.87 -10.68 6.23
C ALA A 654 18.06 -10.19 7.46
N ALA A 655 17.63 -11.09 8.35
CA ALA A 655 16.98 -10.73 9.60
C ALA A 655 17.94 -9.95 10.54
N LYS A 656 19.20 -10.35 10.63
CA LYS A 656 20.23 -9.60 11.38
C LYS A 656 20.45 -8.21 10.75
N MET A 657 20.51 -8.14 9.41
CA MET A 657 20.63 -6.84 8.72
C MET A 657 19.46 -5.92 9.05
N SER A 658 18.24 -6.44 9.17
CA SER A 658 17.06 -5.69 9.62
C SER A 658 17.27 -5.03 10.99
N ALA A 659 17.88 -5.75 11.95
CA ALA A 659 18.18 -5.24 13.27
C ALA A 659 19.29 -4.17 13.25
N ILE A 660 20.33 -4.38 12.43
CA ILE A 660 21.42 -3.42 12.21
C ILE A 660 20.89 -2.13 11.60
N ALA A 661 20.03 -2.24 10.57
CA ALA A 661 19.42 -1.10 9.88
C ALA A 661 18.70 -0.15 10.86
N LEU A 662 17.98 -0.68 11.84
CA LEU A 662 17.33 0.11 12.87
C LEU A 662 18.33 0.66 13.92
N ALA A 663 19.28 -0.17 14.35
CA ALA A 663 20.21 0.20 15.42
C ALA A 663 21.19 1.30 14.99
N LEU A 664 21.59 1.34 13.71
CA LEU A 664 22.53 2.31 13.15
C LEU A 664 21.86 3.37 12.27
N SER A 665 20.53 3.48 12.29
CA SER A 665 19.75 4.37 11.41
C SER A 665 20.08 5.85 11.48
N ASP A 666 20.68 6.32 12.57
CA ASP A 666 21.13 7.69 12.78
C ASP A 666 22.60 7.94 12.37
N SER A 667 23.33 6.90 12.02
CA SER A 667 24.76 6.96 11.71
C SER A 667 25.09 6.46 10.29
N VAL A 668 24.22 5.64 9.72
CA VAL A 668 24.42 4.99 8.42
C VAL A 668 23.26 5.31 7.49
N VAL A 669 23.57 5.71 6.26
CA VAL A 669 22.60 5.97 5.19
C VAL A 669 22.41 4.75 4.30
N GLU A 670 23.51 4.03 4.02
CA GLU A 670 23.51 2.90 3.13
C GLU A 670 24.48 1.80 3.62
N ILE A 671 24.05 0.56 3.48
CA ILE A 671 24.90 -0.64 3.57
C ILE A 671 24.60 -1.46 2.31
N ASP A 672 25.63 -1.86 1.57
CA ASP A 672 25.48 -2.77 0.43
C ASP A 672 26.44 -3.96 0.58
N ILE A 673 25.88 -5.18 0.57
CA ILE A 673 26.64 -6.43 0.50
C ILE A 673 26.34 -7.05 -0.86
N ASN A 674 27.24 -6.87 -1.81
CA ASN A 674 27.03 -7.26 -3.20
C ASN A 674 28.32 -7.80 -3.85
N PRO A 675 28.38 -9.13 -4.12
CA PRO A 675 27.32 -10.12 -3.86
C PRO A 675 27.41 -10.80 -2.48
N VAL A 676 26.27 -11.32 -2.05
CA VAL A 676 26.21 -12.41 -1.05
C VAL A 676 26.19 -13.73 -1.80
N ARG A 677 27.21 -14.55 -1.66
CA ARG A 677 27.27 -15.89 -2.25
C ARG A 677 26.47 -16.86 -1.40
N LEU A 678 25.37 -17.38 -1.95
CA LEU A 678 24.52 -18.38 -1.31
C LEU A 678 24.88 -19.77 -1.87
N GLY A 679 25.42 -20.64 -1.01
CA GLY A 679 25.82 -21.98 -1.36
C GLY A 679 24.83 -23.05 -0.90
N VAL A 680 25.17 -24.33 -1.10
CA VAL A 680 24.43 -25.49 -0.55
C VAL A 680 24.57 -25.56 0.99
N LYS A 681 25.60 -24.93 1.53
CA LYS A 681 25.84 -24.80 2.97
C LYS A 681 26.26 -23.36 3.28
N GLY A 682 25.38 -22.61 3.91
CA GLY A 682 25.63 -21.25 4.33
C GLY A 682 25.65 -20.22 3.20
N CYS A 683 25.79 -18.97 3.62
CA CYS A 683 26.03 -17.83 2.72
C CYS A 683 27.19 -16.98 3.26
N ILE A 684 27.82 -16.18 2.37
CA ILE A 684 28.96 -15.33 2.71
C ILE A 684 28.95 -14.06 1.85
N GLY A 685 29.07 -12.90 2.48
CA GLY A 685 29.27 -11.63 1.76
C GLY A 685 30.69 -11.53 1.22
N LEU A 686 30.83 -11.12 -0.04
CA LEU A 686 32.12 -11.04 -0.74
C LEU A 686 32.67 -9.62 -0.85
N ASP A 687 31.78 -8.62 -0.76
CA ASP A 687 32.11 -7.20 -0.79
C ASP A 687 31.13 -6.45 0.11
N ALA A 688 31.58 -5.34 0.72
CA ALA A 688 30.74 -4.51 1.56
C ALA A 688 31.07 -3.03 1.38
N LEU A 689 30.01 -2.23 1.25
CA LEU A 689 30.04 -0.77 1.28
C LEU A 689 29.19 -0.30 2.48
N VAL A 690 29.68 0.68 3.21
CA VAL A 690 28.91 1.39 4.25
C VAL A 690 29.09 2.88 4.02
N VAL A 691 27.97 3.57 3.83
CA VAL A 691 27.93 5.03 3.65
C VAL A 691 27.37 5.67 4.93
N GLN A 692 28.15 6.58 5.48
CA GLN A 692 27.78 7.32 6.69
C GLN A 692 26.88 8.51 6.41
N GLU A 693 26.12 8.94 7.42
CA GLU A 693 25.46 10.24 7.39
C GLU A 693 26.50 11.36 7.39
N GLN A 694 26.47 12.23 6.40
CA GLN A 694 27.37 13.38 6.36
C GLN A 694 27.06 14.35 7.52
N LYS A 695 28.09 14.73 8.28
CA LYS A 695 27.97 15.79 9.30
C LYS A 695 27.72 17.12 8.59
N ASN A 696 26.52 17.69 8.72
CA ASN A 696 26.23 19.08 8.31
C ASN A 696 26.94 20.09 9.21
#